data_2e6825a7496942a41b5a28e30b1aa593
#
_entry.id   2e6825a7496942a41b5a28e30b1aa593
#
_cell.length_a   1.000
_cell.length_b   1.000
_cell.length_c   1.000
_cell.angle_alpha   90.00
_cell.angle_beta   90.00
_cell.angle_gamma   90.00
#
_symmetry.space_group_name_H-M   'P 1'
#
loop_
_entity.id
_entity.type
_entity.pdbx_description
1 polymer ?
#
loop_
_entity_poly.entity_id
_entity_poly.type
_entity_poly.pdbx_seq_one_letter_code
_entity_poly.pdbx_strand_id
1 'polypeptide(L)'
;MQVAAILFGAMFTVATAMALGTLLLGKACGDWPVRFVLGAGALSFLVFLLAASGLVYPAAFAILGAAAIIACQPWNRWRDGRGVRCWPKPSARNILLFVIFLVYFYIYFLRALAPEVSPDGATYHLGLTARYLREHGFHTITWNLYASLSQGMEMLFLFAFAFGRHSAAALVHLAFLVALVWQMGIWGVRHGMAWVGVCGAALVALSPMVGVDASSAYNDVALAAVAFTLFCLLEHWAGEETARLLPAIGILAGFGYALKYTGWVAVAYAIGFVAWKSRRARAVAVVAGCAFLLVAPWLVKNWMWMHNPLAPFFNSYFPNPYVTIDFEEDYKSYFRMYDLASRWQIPLAATVRGTLGGVLGPVFMLAPLGLAALRKPLGRQLWLAALVFGANYFSNIGARFLIPPLPFVALAMAMALTTLPGMALAVVVLHAVLCWPAVVGKLVPTGSWRLTLTPWRDAFHLRDPGRYYKNHLALYPAVELIERATPPGSTVFTFKAIPDAYTSRRILVDYESAANQVAARIFQSAAIGTDLPNGRLRFAFPLRKLRAIRINQTASGTDVWSINELRIFSSGHELPREAAWRLTAHPYPWSIQDAFDNSPVTFWRSGEAIHPGMFVQVDFGGMRQADQVVLEGPTDQYGIRLELEGETGDGMWQRLADRPMVSDGAPYLGFRRAAAEEMKRRGIDYILSFQDEAWSEDIRRNRDLWGVTAVGAAGGATLYRLP
;
A
#
# COMPACT_ATOMS: atom_id res chain seq x y z
N MET A 1 2.70 -12.10 -31.11
CA MET A 1 3.03 -12.97 -29.95
C MET A 1 2.73 -12.32 -28.61
N GLN A 2 3.07 -11.07 -28.38
CA GLN A 2 2.91 -10.42 -27.06
C GLN A 2 1.45 -10.37 -26.56
N VAL A 3 0.49 -9.92 -27.39
CA VAL A 3 -0.94 -9.89 -27.02
C VAL A 3 -1.49 -11.27 -26.69
N ALA A 4 -1.08 -12.31 -27.43
CA ALA A 4 -1.51 -13.69 -27.16
C ALA A 4 -1.00 -14.17 -25.78
N ALA A 5 0.23 -13.82 -25.40
CA ALA A 5 0.80 -14.13 -24.08
C ALA A 5 0.05 -13.37 -22.96
N ILE A 6 -0.28 -12.09 -23.18
CA ILE A 6 -1.05 -11.27 -22.23
C ILE A 6 -2.44 -11.90 -22.01
N LEU A 7 -3.16 -12.19 -23.09
CA LEU A 7 -4.48 -12.80 -23.00
C LEU A 7 -4.42 -14.19 -22.39
N PHE A 8 -3.41 -15.01 -22.75
CA PHE A 8 -3.19 -16.31 -22.14
C PHE A 8 -2.99 -16.19 -20.62
N GLY A 9 -2.08 -15.31 -20.15
CA GLY A 9 -1.81 -15.13 -18.74
C GLY A 9 -3.07 -14.74 -17.95
N ALA A 10 -3.85 -13.78 -18.48
CA ALA A 10 -5.09 -13.35 -17.84
C ALA A 10 -6.16 -14.46 -17.85
N MET A 11 -6.43 -15.08 -19.01
CA MET A 11 -7.45 -16.12 -19.14
C MET A 11 -7.09 -17.37 -18.33
N PHE A 12 -5.81 -17.76 -18.31
CA PHE A 12 -5.34 -18.91 -17.54
C PHE A 12 -5.50 -18.68 -16.03
N THR A 13 -5.23 -17.47 -15.55
CA THR A 13 -5.48 -17.08 -14.15
C THR A 13 -6.95 -17.17 -13.81
N VAL A 14 -7.83 -16.58 -14.64
CA VAL A 14 -9.28 -16.63 -14.45
C VAL A 14 -9.81 -18.05 -14.50
N ALA A 15 -9.37 -18.87 -15.47
CA ALA A 15 -9.78 -20.26 -15.58
C ALA A 15 -9.34 -21.10 -14.37
N THR A 16 -8.11 -20.89 -13.90
CA THR A 16 -7.60 -21.56 -12.68
C THR A 16 -8.42 -21.19 -11.46
N ALA A 17 -8.71 -19.89 -11.27
CA ALA A 17 -9.56 -19.41 -10.19
C ALA A 17 -10.97 -20.01 -10.27
N MET A 18 -11.57 -20.02 -11.46
CA MET A 18 -12.87 -20.65 -11.69
C MET A 18 -12.88 -22.14 -11.34
N ALA A 19 -11.82 -22.86 -11.71
CA ALA A 19 -11.68 -24.28 -11.39
C ALA A 19 -11.60 -24.51 -9.88
N LEU A 20 -10.73 -23.78 -9.17
CA LEU A 20 -10.60 -23.86 -7.72
C LEU A 20 -11.90 -23.52 -6.98
N GLY A 21 -12.60 -22.46 -7.38
CA GLY A 21 -13.87 -22.10 -6.78
C GLY A 21 -14.97 -23.12 -7.04
N THR A 22 -14.93 -23.79 -8.22
CA THR A 22 -15.85 -24.89 -8.54
C THR A 22 -15.57 -26.13 -7.67
N LEU A 23 -14.30 -26.43 -7.40
CA LEU A 23 -13.90 -27.51 -6.49
C LEU A 23 -14.37 -27.24 -5.05
N LEU A 24 -14.22 -25.98 -4.58
CA LEU A 24 -14.59 -25.59 -3.23
C LEU A 24 -16.11 -25.58 -3.00
N LEU A 25 -16.89 -25.08 -3.96
CA LEU A 25 -18.35 -24.94 -3.82
C LEU A 25 -19.12 -26.19 -4.25
N GLY A 26 -18.57 -26.97 -5.17
CA GLY A 26 -19.28 -28.11 -5.72
C GLY A 26 -20.66 -27.74 -6.27
N LYS A 27 -21.72 -28.36 -5.72
CA LYS A 27 -23.12 -28.10 -6.09
C LYS A 27 -23.80 -27.04 -5.19
N ALA A 28 -23.10 -26.53 -4.17
CA ALA A 28 -23.70 -25.62 -3.18
C ALA A 28 -24.04 -24.22 -3.76
N CYS A 29 -23.30 -23.78 -4.79
CA CYS A 29 -23.63 -22.54 -5.50
C CYS A 29 -23.24 -22.66 -6.98
N GLY A 30 -24.20 -22.35 -7.88
CA GLY A 30 -24.03 -22.48 -9.34
C GLY A 30 -23.46 -21.23 -10.02
N ASP A 31 -23.39 -20.09 -9.32
CA ASP A 31 -23.06 -18.80 -9.92
C ASP A 31 -21.57 -18.71 -10.24
N TRP A 32 -21.24 -18.46 -11.48
CA TRP A 32 -19.86 -18.35 -11.91
C TRP A 32 -19.09 -17.19 -11.24
N PRO A 33 -19.69 -15.99 -10.96
CA PRO A 33 -18.94 -14.93 -10.28
C PRO A 33 -18.51 -15.34 -8.88
N VAL A 34 -19.39 -16.04 -8.13
CA VAL A 34 -19.06 -16.55 -6.80
C VAL A 34 -17.92 -17.55 -6.87
N ARG A 35 -17.95 -18.46 -7.86
CA ARG A 35 -16.87 -19.44 -8.10
C ARG A 35 -15.56 -18.75 -8.44
N PHE A 36 -15.59 -17.75 -9.31
CA PHE A 36 -14.41 -16.99 -9.69
C PHE A 36 -13.79 -16.28 -8.49
N VAL A 37 -14.57 -15.48 -7.76
CA VAL A 37 -14.06 -14.65 -6.66
C VAL A 37 -13.56 -15.52 -5.49
N LEU A 38 -14.28 -16.60 -5.15
CA LEU A 38 -13.82 -17.55 -4.13
C LEU A 38 -12.54 -18.27 -4.55
N GLY A 39 -12.50 -18.74 -5.78
CA GLY A 39 -11.33 -19.45 -6.31
C GLY A 39 -10.12 -18.53 -6.50
N ALA A 40 -10.34 -17.24 -6.75
CA ALA A 40 -9.27 -16.24 -6.75
C ALA A 40 -8.62 -16.12 -5.36
N GLY A 41 -9.43 -16.15 -4.28
CA GLY A 41 -8.91 -16.22 -2.92
C GLY A 41 -8.08 -17.48 -2.65
N ALA A 42 -8.54 -18.64 -3.12
CA ALA A 42 -7.79 -19.88 -3.00
C ALA A 42 -6.50 -19.84 -3.83
N LEU A 43 -6.54 -19.34 -5.07
CA LEU A 43 -5.36 -19.22 -5.93
C LEU A 43 -4.34 -18.24 -5.31
N SER A 44 -4.80 -17.10 -4.81
CA SER A 44 -3.95 -16.14 -4.10
C SER A 44 -3.19 -16.78 -2.95
N PHE A 45 -3.88 -17.59 -2.14
CA PHE A 45 -3.26 -18.33 -1.03
C PHE A 45 -2.24 -19.37 -1.52
N LEU A 46 -2.55 -20.15 -2.56
CA LEU A 46 -1.62 -21.12 -3.10
C LEU A 46 -0.38 -20.46 -3.71
N VAL A 47 -0.53 -19.35 -4.41
CA VAL A 47 0.60 -18.57 -4.93
C VAL A 47 1.43 -17.97 -3.79
N PHE A 48 0.81 -17.52 -2.70
CA PHE A 48 1.53 -17.12 -1.51
C PHE A 48 2.42 -18.25 -0.97
N LEU A 49 1.89 -19.46 -0.86
CA LEU A 49 2.67 -20.63 -0.40
C LEU A 49 3.85 -20.94 -1.33
N LEU A 50 3.65 -20.87 -2.65
CA LEU A 50 4.75 -21.03 -3.63
C LEU A 50 5.80 -19.91 -3.46
N ALA A 51 5.37 -18.68 -3.25
CA ALA A 51 6.29 -17.56 -3.05
C ALA A 51 7.08 -17.68 -1.73
N ALA A 52 6.43 -18.13 -0.66
CA ALA A 52 7.07 -18.39 0.62
C ALA A 52 8.07 -19.58 0.56
N SER A 53 7.87 -20.51 -0.37
CA SER A 53 8.72 -21.68 -0.57
C SER A 53 9.82 -21.49 -1.63
N GLY A 54 9.97 -20.29 -2.23
CA GLY A 54 10.95 -20.06 -3.29
C GLY A 54 10.61 -20.74 -4.61
N LEU A 55 9.33 -21.05 -4.88
CA LEU A 55 8.87 -21.81 -6.04
C LEU A 55 8.12 -20.93 -7.06
N VAL A 56 8.47 -19.66 -7.17
CA VAL A 56 7.89 -18.72 -8.14
C VAL A 56 8.54 -18.91 -9.51
N TYR A 57 8.05 -19.91 -10.23
CA TYR A 57 8.47 -20.23 -11.59
C TYR A 57 7.25 -20.36 -12.52
N PRO A 58 7.34 -19.90 -13.78
CA PRO A 58 6.24 -20.09 -14.75
C PRO A 58 5.79 -21.56 -14.88
N ALA A 59 6.73 -22.50 -14.79
CA ALA A 59 6.43 -23.94 -14.82
C ALA A 59 5.60 -24.39 -13.61
N ALA A 60 5.93 -23.94 -12.40
CA ALA A 60 5.16 -24.26 -11.19
C ALA A 60 3.72 -23.74 -11.29
N PHE A 61 3.55 -22.50 -11.78
CA PHE A 61 2.24 -21.91 -12.03
C PHE A 61 1.47 -22.64 -13.14
N ALA A 62 2.14 -23.05 -14.22
CA ALA A 62 1.52 -23.85 -15.27
C ALA A 62 1.00 -25.20 -14.74
N ILE A 63 1.81 -25.89 -13.93
CA ILE A 63 1.43 -27.16 -13.29
C ILE A 63 0.24 -26.96 -12.34
N LEU A 64 0.30 -25.96 -11.46
CA LEU A 64 -0.78 -25.63 -10.53
C LEU A 64 -2.10 -25.35 -11.27
N GLY A 65 -2.05 -24.48 -12.28
CA GLY A 65 -3.23 -24.11 -13.07
C GLY A 65 -3.81 -25.28 -13.86
N ALA A 66 -2.95 -26.04 -14.56
CA ALA A 66 -3.37 -27.22 -15.31
C ALA A 66 -3.98 -28.29 -14.38
N ALA A 67 -3.35 -28.58 -13.24
CA ALA A 67 -3.86 -29.53 -12.26
C ALA A 67 -5.25 -29.10 -11.71
N ALA A 68 -5.43 -27.83 -11.38
CA ALA A 68 -6.71 -27.29 -10.92
C ALA A 68 -7.81 -27.43 -11.99
N ILE A 69 -7.51 -27.09 -13.24
CA ILE A 69 -8.44 -27.15 -14.38
C ILE A 69 -8.81 -28.62 -14.69
N ILE A 70 -7.82 -29.53 -14.71
CA ILE A 70 -8.06 -30.96 -14.95
C ILE A 70 -8.88 -31.56 -13.80
N ALA A 71 -8.53 -31.29 -12.55
CA ALA A 71 -9.26 -31.80 -11.38
C ALA A 71 -10.73 -31.33 -11.35
N CYS A 72 -11.00 -30.14 -11.85
CA CYS A 72 -12.35 -29.59 -11.92
C CYS A 72 -13.22 -30.31 -12.95
N GLN A 73 -12.66 -30.90 -14.01
CA GLN A 73 -13.40 -31.48 -15.17
C GLN A 73 -14.55 -30.55 -15.58
N PRO A 74 -14.27 -29.32 -16.05
CA PRO A 74 -15.26 -28.27 -16.22
C PRO A 74 -16.41 -28.66 -17.16
N TRP A 75 -16.15 -29.54 -18.14
CA TRP A 75 -17.10 -29.99 -19.14
C TRP A 75 -18.31 -30.75 -18.56
N ASN A 76 -18.13 -31.50 -17.47
CA ASN A 76 -19.22 -32.27 -16.84
C ASN A 76 -19.94 -31.47 -15.76
N ARG A 77 -19.24 -30.58 -15.04
CA ARG A 77 -19.84 -29.80 -13.93
C ARG A 77 -20.52 -28.51 -14.39
N TRP A 78 -20.13 -27.97 -15.55
CA TRP A 78 -20.84 -26.84 -16.17
C TRP A 78 -22.24 -27.22 -16.68
N ARG A 79 -22.44 -28.48 -17.11
CA ARG A 79 -23.76 -28.97 -17.59
C ARG A 79 -24.78 -29.13 -16.45
N ASP A 80 -24.33 -29.36 -15.21
CA ASP A 80 -25.18 -29.48 -14.03
C ASP A 80 -25.53 -28.10 -13.40
N GLY A 81 -25.04 -27.02 -13.96
CA GLY A 81 -25.25 -25.66 -13.44
C GLY A 81 -26.67 -25.18 -13.64
N ARG A 82 -27.48 -25.25 -12.57
CA ARG A 82 -28.73 -24.48 -12.44
C ARG A 82 -28.39 -22.98 -12.25
N GLY A 83 -27.52 -22.45 -13.10
CA GLY A 83 -27.20 -21.02 -13.10
C GLY A 83 -28.46 -20.24 -13.47
N VAL A 84 -28.72 -19.17 -12.75
CA VAL A 84 -29.78 -18.23 -13.09
C VAL A 84 -29.52 -17.70 -14.49
N ARG A 85 -30.43 -17.98 -15.43
CA ARG A 85 -30.38 -17.40 -16.77
C ARG A 85 -30.80 -15.93 -16.68
N CYS A 86 -29.81 -15.04 -16.63
CA CYS A 86 -30.01 -13.61 -16.43
C CYS A 86 -30.28 -12.82 -17.70
N TRP A 87 -30.54 -13.47 -18.83
CA TRP A 87 -30.79 -12.74 -20.07
C TRP A 87 -32.25 -12.25 -20.10
N PRO A 88 -32.47 -10.93 -19.90
CA PRO A 88 -33.80 -10.37 -20.11
C PRO A 88 -34.18 -10.51 -21.58
N LYS A 89 -35.48 -10.68 -21.88
CA LYS A 89 -35.97 -10.71 -23.25
C LYS A 89 -35.49 -9.47 -24.00
N PRO A 90 -35.14 -9.58 -25.28
CA PRO A 90 -34.72 -8.43 -26.08
C PRO A 90 -35.79 -7.36 -26.04
N SER A 91 -35.44 -6.19 -25.58
CA SER A 91 -36.26 -4.99 -25.62
C SER A 91 -35.38 -3.80 -25.94
N ALA A 92 -35.90 -2.74 -26.52
CA ALA A 92 -35.09 -1.57 -26.89
C ALA A 92 -34.28 -1.02 -25.72
N ARG A 93 -34.82 -0.99 -24.50
CA ARG A 93 -34.11 -0.55 -23.30
C ARG A 93 -32.97 -1.47 -22.92
N ASN A 94 -33.15 -2.79 -23.02
CA ASN A 94 -32.11 -3.77 -22.69
C ASN A 94 -30.98 -3.74 -23.70
N ILE A 95 -31.30 -3.56 -24.97
CA ILE A 95 -30.34 -3.38 -26.05
C ILE A 95 -29.53 -2.09 -25.84
N LEU A 96 -30.19 -0.98 -25.50
CA LEU A 96 -29.51 0.31 -25.22
C LEU A 96 -28.51 0.15 -24.07
N LEU A 97 -28.90 -0.46 -22.94
CA LEU A 97 -27.99 -0.67 -21.81
C LEU A 97 -26.84 -1.62 -22.16
N PHE A 98 -27.10 -2.66 -22.94
CA PHE A 98 -26.07 -3.57 -23.40
C PHE A 98 -25.05 -2.85 -24.31
N VAL A 99 -25.50 -2.00 -25.21
CA VAL A 99 -24.62 -1.18 -26.07
C VAL A 99 -23.77 -0.22 -25.24
N ILE A 100 -24.39 0.49 -24.28
CA ILE A 100 -23.65 1.38 -23.36
C ILE A 100 -22.58 0.60 -22.59
N PHE A 101 -22.94 -0.56 -22.02
CA PHE A 101 -21.99 -1.40 -21.30
C PHE A 101 -20.86 -1.89 -22.22
N LEU A 102 -21.18 -2.32 -23.43
CA LEU A 102 -20.19 -2.80 -24.40
C LEU A 102 -19.18 -1.72 -24.79
N VAL A 103 -19.66 -0.48 -24.99
CA VAL A 103 -18.80 0.66 -25.33
C VAL A 103 -17.83 0.97 -24.16
N TYR A 104 -18.32 1.03 -22.93
CA TYR A 104 -17.47 1.28 -21.76
C TYR A 104 -16.52 0.12 -21.49
N PHE A 105 -17.01 -1.12 -21.60
CA PHE A 105 -16.17 -2.31 -21.47
C PHE A 105 -15.03 -2.33 -22.50
N TYR A 106 -15.31 -1.93 -23.73
CA TYR A 106 -14.28 -1.81 -24.76
C TYR A 106 -13.19 -0.81 -24.38
N ILE A 107 -13.57 0.36 -23.83
CA ILE A 107 -12.60 1.37 -23.33
C ILE A 107 -11.73 0.76 -22.21
N TYR A 108 -12.35 0.09 -21.24
CA TYR A 108 -11.65 -0.53 -20.13
C TYR A 108 -10.73 -1.66 -20.59
N PHE A 109 -11.21 -2.48 -21.52
CA PHE A 109 -10.43 -3.58 -22.10
C PHE A 109 -9.20 -3.07 -22.85
N LEU A 110 -9.34 -2.04 -23.70
CA LEU A 110 -8.19 -1.45 -24.37
C LEU A 110 -7.19 -0.86 -23.39
N ARG A 111 -7.66 -0.21 -22.32
CA ARG A 111 -6.80 0.35 -21.28
C ARG A 111 -6.06 -0.74 -20.51
N ALA A 112 -6.75 -1.79 -20.10
CA ALA A 112 -6.14 -2.91 -19.37
C ALA A 112 -5.17 -3.74 -20.24
N LEU A 113 -5.43 -3.82 -21.54
CA LEU A 113 -4.57 -4.50 -22.50
C LEU A 113 -3.31 -3.68 -22.83
N ALA A 114 -3.37 -2.34 -22.76
CA ALA A 114 -2.24 -1.46 -22.99
C ALA A 114 -1.13 -1.65 -21.94
N PRO A 115 0.10 -1.17 -22.19
CA PRO A 115 1.13 -1.12 -21.18
C PRO A 115 0.65 -0.39 -19.92
N GLU A 116 0.93 -0.93 -18.73
CA GLU A 116 0.48 -0.37 -17.46
C GLU A 116 1.19 0.96 -17.16
N VAL A 117 0.42 2.00 -16.90
CA VAL A 117 0.94 3.35 -16.63
C VAL A 117 0.25 4.04 -15.45
N SER A 118 -0.55 3.29 -14.68
CA SER A 118 -1.16 3.85 -13.48
C SER A 118 -0.10 4.07 -12.38
N PRO A 119 -0.24 5.10 -11.55
CA PRO A 119 0.78 5.43 -10.55
C PRO A 119 1.15 4.25 -9.65
N ASP A 120 0.19 3.72 -8.87
CA ASP A 120 0.45 2.63 -7.92
C ASP A 120 0.78 1.31 -8.65
N GLY A 121 0.14 1.06 -9.81
CA GLY A 121 0.38 -0.13 -10.62
C GLY A 121 1.80 -0.20 -11.18
N ALA A 122 2.30 0.91 -11.74
CA ALA A 122 3.63 1.00 -12.31
C ALA A 122 4.75 1.11 -11.25
N THR A 123 4.40 1.43 -9.99
CA THR A 123 5.34 1.49 -8.86
C THR A 123 5.28 0.19 -8.05
N TYR A 124 4.65 0.18 -6.88
CA TYR A 124 4.79 -0.92 -5.92
C TYR A 124 3.97 -2.18 -6.26
N HIS A 125 2.77 -2.08 -6.84
CA HIS A 125 1.98 -3.30 -7.14
C HIS A 125 2.73 -4.24 -8.08
N LEU A 126 3.14 -3.73 -9.24
CA LEU A 126 3.86 -4.56 -10.22
C LEU A 126 5.38 -4.54 -10.01
N GLY A 127 5.93 -3.55 -9.30
CA GLY A 127 7.34 -3.54 -8.90
C GLY A 127 7.67 -4.71 -7.97
N LEU A 128 6.87 -4.92 -6.92
CA LEU A 128 7.01 -6.07 -6.03
C LEU A 128 6.71 -7.39 -6.75
N THR A 129 5.66 -7.42 -7.58
CA THR A 129 5.33 -8.59 -8.40
C THR A 129 6.48 -9.00 -9.32
N ALA A 130 7.08 -8.05 -10.04
CA ALA A 130 8.23 -8.28 -10.92
C ALA A 130 9.45 -8.76 -10.14
N ARG A 131 9.66 -8.23 -8.93
CA ARG A 131 10.74 -8.65 -8.03
C ARG A 131 10.54 -10.08 -7.57
N TYR A 132 9.36 -10.46 -7.06
CA TYR A 132 9.08 -11.83 -6.61
C TYR A 132 9.26 -12.85 -7.73
N LEU A 133 8.88 -12.52 -8.98
CA LEU A 133 9.14 -13.40 -10.12
C LEU A 133 10.65 -13.54 -10.41
N ARG A 134 11.39 -12.44 -10.36
CA ARG A 134 12.83 -12.41 -10.65
C ARG A 134 13.66 -13.13 -9.59
N GLU A 135 13.23 -12.99 -8.32
CA GLU A 135 13.90 -13.57 -7.16
C GLU A 135 13.35 -14.96 -6.78
N HIS A 136 12.40 -15.49 -7.57
CA HIS A 136 11.75 -16.80 -7.43
C HIS A 136 10.99 -17.00 -6.10
N GLY A 137 10.65 -15.95 -5.39
CA GLY A 137 9.92 -16.04 -4.12
C GLY A 137 9.95 -14.77 -3.30
N PHE A 138 9.55 -14.92 -2.06
CA PHE A 138 9.66 -13.85 -1.08
C PHE A 138 11.08 -13.75 -0.53
N HIS A 139 11.59 -12.52 -0.47
CA HIS A 139 12.79 -12.16 0.29
C HIS A 139 12.44 -11.02 1.23
N THR A 140 13.21 -10.89 2.31
CA THR A 140 13.00 -9.81 3.28
C THR A 140 13.21 -8.44 2.64
N ILE A 141 12.15 -7.64 2.59
CA ILE A 141 12.13 -6.28 2.05
C ILE A 141 11.78 -5.33 3.19
N THR A 142 12.77 -4.61 3.71
CA THR A 142 12.61 -3.65 4.81
C THR A 142 12.69 -2.19 4.34
N TRP A 143 13.06 -1.97 3.09
CA TRP A 143 13.25 -0.64 2.48
C TRP A 143 12.03 -0.12 1.71
N ASN A 144 10.94 -0.91 1.65
CA ASN A 144 9.70 -0.53 0.99
C ASN A 144 8.52 -0.99 1.84
N LEU A 145 7.83 -0.04 2.45
CA LEU A 145 6.71 -0.30 3.37
C LEU A 145 5.55 -1.06 2.72
N TYR A 146 5.37 -0.90 1.39
CA TYR A 146 4.30 -1.59 0.66
C TYR A 146 4.51 -3.11 0.62
N ALA A 147 5.75 -3.59 0.78
CA ALA A 147 6.03 -5.01 0.93
C ALA A 147 5.48 -5.60 2.23
N SER A 148 5.23 -4.78 3.25
CA SER A 148 4.62 -5.19 4.53
C SER A 148 3.10 -5.22 4.48
N LEU A 149 2.46 -4.59 3.48
CA LEU A 149 1.01 -4.69 3.32
C LEU A 149 0.61 -6.10 2.87
N SER A 150 -0.67 -6.45 3.07
CA SER A 150 -1.23 -7.67 2.49
C SER A 150 -1.32 -7.54 0.96
N GLN A 151 -0.86 -8.56 0.24
CA GLN A 151 -0.62 -8.53 -1.19
C GLN A 151 -1.36 -9.67 -1.92
N GLY A 152 -2.60 -9.94 -1.48
CA GLY A 152 -3.40 -11.03 -2.07
C GLY A 152 -3.75 -10.79 -3.55
N MET A 153 -3.90 -9.54 -3.97
CA MET A 153 -4.11 -9.24 -5.38
C MET A 153 -2.81 -9.40 -6.17
N GLU A 154 -1.68 -8.99 -5.60
CA GLU A 154 -0.35 -9.15 -6.19
C GLU A 154 0.02 -10.64 -6.39
N MET A 155 -0.52 -11.54 -5.58
CA MET A 155 -0.36 -12.99 -5.81
C MET A 155 -1.10 -13.44 -7.08
N LEU A 156 -2.28 -12.89 -7.37
CA LEU A 156 -2.97 -13.12 -8.64
C LEU A 156 -2.25 -12.45 -9.80
N PHE A 157 -1.74 -11.24 -9.58
CA PHE A 157 -0.89 -10.57 -10.56
C PHE A 157 0.36 -11.38 -10.85
N LEU A 158 1.03 -11.92 -9.85
CA LEU A 158 2.23 -12.72 -10.00
C LEU A 158 1.98 -13.96 -10.89
N PHE A 159 0.85 -14.64 -10.68
CA PHE A 159 0.46 -15.78 -11.50
C PHE A 159 0.24 -15.37 -12.96
N ALA A 160 -0.50 -14.28 -13.22
CA ALA A 160 -0.74 -13.78 -14.57
C ALA A 160 0.53 -13.19 -15.23
N PHE A 161 1.32 -12.46 -14.43
CA PHE A 161 2.54 -11.78 -14.88
C PHE A 161 3.61 -12.75 -15.37
N ALA A 162 3.68 -13.94 -14.79
CA ALA A 162 4.62 -14.97 -15.21
C ALA A 162 4.48 -15.35 -16.69
N PHE A 163 3.29 -15.18 -17.28
CA PHE A 163 2.99 -15.50 -18.67
C PHE A 163 2.81 -14.27 -19.56
N GLY A 164 2.13 -13.22 -19.04
CA GLY A 164 1.67 -12.10 -19.85
C GLY A 164 2.18 -10.71 -19.37
N ARG A 165 3.08 -10.67 -18.37
CA ARG A 165 3.64 -9.44 -17.83
C ARG A 165 2.57 -8.47 -17.30
N HIS A 166 2.85 -7.16 -17.32
CA HIS A 166 2.07 -6.08 -16.70
C HIS A 166 0.60 -6.04 -17.10
N SER A 167 0.30 -6.06 -18.41
CA SER A 167 -1.07 -5.96 -18.92
C SER A 167 -1.93 -7.17 -18.56
N ALA A 168 -1.33 -8.36 -18.38
CA ALA A 168 -2.08 -9.54 -17.95
C ALA A 168 -2.62 -9.35 -16.51
N ALA A 169 -1.89 -8.68 -15.64
CA ALA A 169 -2.32 -8.34 -14.28
C ALA A 169 -3.53 -7.39 -14.31
N ALA A 170 -3.48 -6.32 -15.10
CA ALA A 170 -4.60 -5.39 -15.25
C ALA A 170 -5.88 -6.07 -15.79
N LEU A 171 -5.73 -7.00 -16.76
CA LEU A 171 -6.87 -7.80 -17.27
C LEU A 171 -7.47 -8.73 -16.21
N VAL A 172 -6.66 -9.28 -15.29
CA VAL A 172 -7.19 -10.06 -14.14
C VAL A 172 -8.01 -9.17 -13.23
N HIS A 173 -7.56 -7.94 -12.96
CA HIS A 173 -8.35 -6.99 -12.16
C HIS A 173 -9.66 -6.61 -12.87
N LEU A 174 -9.63 -6.39 -14.19
CA LEU A 174 -10.85 -6.14 -14.98
C LEU A 174 -11.85 -7.30 -14.89
N ALA A 175 -11.40 -8.55 -14.77
CA ALA A 175 -12.29 -9.70 -14.58
C ALA A 175 -13.10 -9.62 -13.28
N PHE A 176 -12.57 -9.01 -12.21
CA PHE A 176 -13.33 -8.75 -10.98
C PHE A 176 -14.47 -7.75 -11.20
N LEU A 177 -14.27 -6.71 -12.04
CA LEU A 177 -15.36 -5.80 -12.40
C LEU A 177 -16.46 -6.56 -13.14
N VAL A 178 -16.12 -7.41 -14.11
CA VAL A 178 -17.09 -8.22 -14.86
C VAL A 178 -17.86 -9.14 -13.90
N ALA A 179 -17.16 -9.79 -12.98
CA ALA A 179 -17.79 -10.65 -11.98
C ALA A 179 -18.73 -9.89 -11.05
N LEU A 180 -18.31 -8.71 -10.56
CA LEU A 180 -19.11 -7.83 -9.70
C LEU A 180 -20.41 -7.41 -10.38
N VAL A 181 -20.32 -6.84 -11.59
CA VAL A 181 -21.48 -6.36 -12.39
C VAL A 181 -22.45 -7.50 -12.65
N TRP A 182 -21.94 -8.67 -13.03
CA TRP A 182 -22.75 -9.85 -13.28
C TRP A 182 -23.44 -10.36 -12.00
N GLN A 183 -22.72 -10.40 -10.87
CA GLN A 183 -23.27 -10.81 -9.59
C GLN A 183 -24.37 -9.86 -9.11
N MET A 184 -24.26 -8.56 -9.34
CA MET A 184 -25.31 -7.58 -9.06
C MET A 184 -26.57 -7.85 -9.89
N GLY A 185 -26.40 -8.22 -11.16
CA GLY A 185 -27.51 -8.66 -12.04
C GLY A 185 -28.19 -9.92 -11.51
N ILE A 186 -27.43 -10.96 -11.16
CA ILE A 186 -27.94 -12.22 -10.55
C ILE A 186 -28.71 -11.91 -9.26
N TRP A 187 -28.17 -11.08 -8.38
CA TRP A 187 -28.81 -10.67 -7.14
C TRP A 187 -30.19 -10.04 -7.42
N GLY A 188 -30.27 -9.11 -8.38
CA GLY A 188 -31.53 -8.50 -8.77
C GLY A 188 -32.57 -9.52 -9.29
N VAL A 189 -32.15 -10.49 -10.10
CA VAL A 189 -33.05 -11.56 -10.61
C VAL A 189 -33.55 -12.45 -9.48
N ARG A 190 -32.68 -12.86 -8.55
CA ARG A 190 -33.04 -13.70 -7.41
C ARG A 190 -34.07 -13.08 -6.47
N HIS A 191 -34.02 -11.75 -6.36
CA HIS A 191 -34.98 -11.02 -5.52
C HIS A 191 -36.23 -10.51 -6.29
N GLY A 192 -36.45 -10.97 -7.53
CA GLY A 192 -37.55 -10.51 -8.37
C GLY A 192 -37.43 -9.04 -8.83
N MET A 193 -36.24 -8.47 -8.70
CA MET A 193 -35.93 -7.05 -9.01
C MET A 193 -34.84 -6.96 -10.08
N ALA A 194 -34.97 -7.70 -11.19
CA ALA A 194 -33.96 -7.79 -12.24
C ALA A 194 -33.52 -6.40 -12.74
N TRP A 195 -34.48 -5.48 -12.87
CA TRP A 195 -34.21 -4.12 -13.34
C TRP A 195 -33.38 -3.30 -12.32
N VAL A 196 -33.58 -3.49 -11.02
CA VAL A 196 -32.76 -2.89 -9.96
C VAL A 196 -31.33 -3.40 -10.06
N GLY A 197 -31.15 -4.72 -10.25
CA GLY A 197 -29.82 -5.33 -10.40
C GLY A 197 -29.05 -4.74 -11.59
N VAL A 198 -29.72 -4.66 -12.77
CA VAL A 198 -29.09 -4.14 -13.99
C VAL A 198 -28.76 -2.65 -13.87
N CYS A 199 -29.67 -1.82 -13.36
CA CYS A 199 -29.42 -0.39 -13.18
C CYS A 199 -28.33 -0.10 -12.14
N GLY A 200 -28.35 -0.81 -10.99
CA GLY A 200 -27.31 -0.70 -9.98
C GLY A 200 -25.93 -1.10 -10.52
N ALA A 201 -25.87 -2.22 -11.26
CA ALA A 201 -24.65 -2.66 -11.93
C ALA A 201 -24.13 -1.65 -12.95
N ALA A 202 -25.03 -1.04 -13.74
CA ALA A 202 -24.68 0.02 -14.70
C ALA A 202 -24.11 1.26 -13.99
N LEU A 203 -24.73 1.71 -12.89
CA LEU A 203 -24.21 2.85 -12.12
C LEU A 203 -22.77 2.59 -11.61
N VAL A 204 -22.47 1.38 -11.16
CA VAL A 204 -21.10 1.00 -10.73
C VAL A 204 -20.16 0.94 -11.93
N ALA A 205 -20.54 0.21 -12.98
CA ALA A 205 -19.66 -0.03 -14.13
C ALA A 205 -19.32 1.24 -14.91
N LEU A 206 -20.20 2.23 -14.94
CA LEU A 206 -20.03 3.48 -15.67
C LEU A 206 -19.32 4.56 -14.85
N SER A 207 -19.08 4.31 -13.54
CA SER A 207 -18.35 5.26 -12.69
C SER A 207 -16.89 5.40 -13.15
N PRO A 208 -16.41 6.64 -13.42
CA PRO A 208 -15.04 6.86 -13.93
C PRO A 208 -13.96 6.29 -13.01
N MET A 209 -14.12 6.43 -11.68
CA MET A 209 -13.16 5.94 -10.71
C MET A 209 -13.09 4.40 -10.71
N VAL A 210 -14.25 3.73 -10.81
CA VAL A 210 -14.32 2.27 -10.93
C VAL A 210 -13.67 1.80 -12.24
N GLY A 211 -13.91 2.51 -13.35
CA GLY A 211 -13.31 2.18 -14.63
C GLY A 211 -11.79 2.33 -14.66
N VAL A 212 -11.25 3.38 -14.04
CA VAL A 212 -9.79 3.58 -13.90
C VAL A 212 -9.17 2.49 -13.05
N ASP A 213 -9.76 2.22 -11.88
CA ASP A 213 -9.28 1.20 -10.95
C ASP A 213 -9.30 -0.18 -11.59
N ALA A 214 -10.44 -0.62 -12.10
CA ALA A 214 -10.62 -1.94 -12.69
C ALA A 214 -9.74 -2.21 -13.93
N SER A 215 -9.36 -1.18 -14.68
CA SER A 215 -8.52 -1.29 -15.87
C SER A 215 -7.03 -1.06 -15.60
N SER A 216 -6.63 -0.97 -14.35
CA SER A 216 -5.26 -0.83 -13.86
C SER A 216 -4.90 -1.98 -12.92
N ALA A 217 -3.61 -2.17 -12.66
CA ALA A 217 -3.15 -3.19 -11.71
C ALA A 217 -3.33 -2.70 -10.25
N TYR A 218 -4.59 -2.56 -9.82
CA TYR A 218 -5.02 -2.11 -8.49
C TYR A 218 -5.79 -3.22 -7.76
N ASN A 219 -6.49 -2.88 -6.66
CA ASN A 219 -7.19 -3.88 -5.84
C ASN A 219 -8.55 -3.45 -5.27
N ASP A 220 -8.99 -2.18 -5.46
CA ASP A 220 -10.21 -1.68 -4.82
C ASP A 220 -11.49 -2.28 -5.43
N VAL A 221 -11.53 -2.48 -6.77
CA VAL A 221 -12.65 -3.17 -7.45
C VAL A 221 -12.68 -4.66 -7.08
N ALA A 222 -11.51 -5.31 -6.91
CA ALA A 222 -11.45 -6.69 -6.44
C ALA A 222 -12.02 -6.80 -5.01
N LEU A 223 -11.70 -5.85 -4.12
CA LEU A 223 -12.26 -5.80 -2.77
C LEU A 223 -13.77 -5.58 -2.80
N ALA A 224 -14.30 -4.72 -3.69
CA ALA A 224 -15.74 -4.53 -3.88
C ALA A 224 -16.43 -5.82 -4.36
N ALA A 225 -15.80 -6.56 -5.28
CA ALA A 225 -16.30 -7.85 -5.76
C ALA A 225 -16.33 -8.90 -4.63
N VAL A 226 -15.30 -8.96 -3.79
CA VAL A 226 -15.26 -9.83 -2.60
C VAL A 226 -16.36 -9.44 -1.61
N ALA A 227 -16.49 -8.14 -1.30
CA ALA A 227 -17.51 -7.63 -0.37
C ALA A 227 -18.94 -7.98 -0.81
N PHE A 228 -19.22 -7.75 -2.10
CA PHE A 228 -20.55 -8.05 -2.65
C PHE A 228 -20.82 -9.55 -2.77
N THR A 229 -19.82 -10.35 -3.17
CA THR A 229 -19.93 -11.81 -3.23
C THR A 229 -20.13 -12.41 -1.84
N LEU A 230 -19.41 -11.91 -0.84
CA LEU A 230 -19.59 -12.30 0.57
C LEU A 230 -21.00 -12.01 1.07
N PHE A 231 -21.50 -10.79 0.78
CA PHE A 231 -22.89 -10.40 1.09
C PHE A 231 -23.91 -11.38 0.49
N CYS A 232 -23.81 -11.67 -0.82
CA CYS A 232 -24.70 -12.60 -1.50
C CYS A 232 -24.61 -14.03 -0.93
N LEU A 233 -23.40 -14.46 -0.57
CA LEU A 233 -23.22 -15.82 -0.02
C LEU A 233 -23.75 -15.94 1.41
N LEU A 234 -23.64 -14.88 2.20
CA LEU A 234 -24.27 -14.80 3.53
C LEU A 234 -25.80 -14.79 3.46
N GLU A 235 -26.38 -14.05 2.50
CA GLU A 235 -27.84 -14.09 2.26
C GLU A 235 -28.29 -15.50 1.87
N HIS A 236 -27.57 -16.14 0.94
CA HIS A 236 -27.90 -17.51 0.50
C HIS A 236 -27.81 -18.51 1.65
N TRP A 237 -26.74 -18.44 2.43
CA TRP A 237 -26.57 -19.26 3.63
C TRP A 237 -27.69 -19.03 4.66
N ALA A 238 -28.06 -17.78 4.89
CA ALA A 238 -29.12 -17.44 5.85
C ALA A 238 -30.50 -17.97 5.46
N GLY A 239 -30.76 -18.19 4.16
CA GLY A 239 -31.99 -18.78 3.64
C GLY A 239 -32.03 -20.30 3.74
N GLU A 240 -30.89 -20.98 3.50
CA GLU A 240 -30.86 -22.47 3.45
C GLU A 240 -30.16 -23.11 4.65
N GLU A 241 -29.47 -22.32 5.50
CA GLU A 241 -28.63 -22.75 6.64
C GLU A 241 -27.63 -23.89 6.31
N THR A 242 -27.20 -23.96 5.05
CA THR A 242 -26.34 -25.04 4.57
C THR A 242 -24.91 -24.90 5.11
N ALA A 243 -24.52 -25.77 6.05
CA ALA A 243 -23.20 -25.75 6.70
C ALA A 243 -22.02 -25.78 5.71
N ARG A 244 -22.25 -26.31 4.49
CA ARG A 244 -21.24 -26.38 3.41
C ARG A 244 -20.77 -25.02 2.88
N LEU A 245 -21.53 -23.94 3.10
CA LEU A 245 -21.18 -22.59 2.67
C LEU A 245 -20.28 -21.86 3.69
N LEU A 246 -20.25 -22.30 4.96
CA LEU A 246 -19.47 -21.63 6.00
C LEU A 246 -17.96 -21.54 5.69
N PRO A 247 -17.29 -22.58 5.19
CA PRO A 247 -15.89 -22.47 4.80
C PRO A 247 -15.68 -21.45 3.68
N ALA A 248 -16.54 -21.42 2.67
CA ALA A 248 -16.46 -20.47 1.56
C ALA A 248 -16.65 -19.03 2.04
N ILE A 249 -17.57 -18.79 2.97
CA ILE A 249 -17.79 -17.48 3.63
C ILE A 249 -16.49 -17.07 4.35
N GLY A 250 -15.87 -17.96 5.13
CA GLY A 250 -14.62 -17.69 5.82
C GLY A 250 -13.47 -17.38 4.86
N ILE A 251 -13.29 -18.17 3.80
CA ILE A 251 -12.25 -17.95 2.78
C ILE A 251 -12.44 -16.58 2.10
N LEU A 252 -13.66 -16.21 1.70
CA LEU A 252 -13.94 -14.90 1.11
C LEU A 252 -13.65 -13.75 2.08
N ALA A 253 -14.04 -13.90 3.34
CA ALA A 253 -13.78 -12.90 4.37
C ALA A 253 -12.28 -12.70 4.58
N GLY A 254 -11.51 -13.79 4.72
CA GLY A 254 -10.06 -13.73 4.84
C GLY A 254 -9.37 -13.21 3.58
N PHE A 255 -9.88 -13.52 2.40
CA PHE A 255 -9.38 -12.97 1.14
C PHE A 255 -9.57 -11.46 1.07
N GLY A 256 -10.67 -10.91 1.61
CA GLY A 256 -10.84 -9.46 1.74
C GLY A 256 -9.67 -8.79 2.47
N TYR A 257 -9.23 -9.35 3.60
CA TYR A 257 -8.03 -8.87 4.30
C TYR A 257 -6.75 -9.08 3.49
N ALA A 258 -6.62 -10.25 2.86
CA ALA A 258 -5.45 -10.55 2.04
C ALA A 258 -5.30 -9.61 0.84
N LEU A 259 -6.41 -9.12 0.26
CA LEU A 259 -6.37 -8.12 -0.82
C LEU A 259 -5.88 -6.76 -0.35
N LYS A 260 -6.31 -6.34 0.83
CA LYS A 260 -6.01 -5.00 1.37
C LYS A 260 -6.25 -4.98 2.88
N TYR A 261 -5.40 -4.30 3.65
CA TYR A 261 -5.59 -4.16 5.10
C TYR A 261 -7.01 -3.69 5.48
N THR A 262 -7.57 -2.72 4.74
CA THR A 262 -8.93 -2.21 4.98
C THR A 262 -10.01 -3.27 4.81
N GLY A 263 -9.69 -4.41 4.17
CA GLY A 263 -10.59 -5.56 4.02
C GLY A 263 -10.82 -6.36 5.30
N TRP A 264 -10.17 -6.01 6.44
CA TRP A 264 -10.48 -6.62 7.74
C TRP A 264 -11.97 -6.53 8.10
N VAL A 265 -12.67 -5.50 7.59
CA VAL A 265 -14.12 -5.33 7.78
C VAL A 265 -14.94 -6.49 7.20
N ALA A 266 -14.42 -7.20 6.17
CA ALA A 266 -15.07 -8.38 5.61
C ALA A 266 -15.09 -9.54 6.63
N VAL A 267 -13.99 -9.71 7.39
CA VAL A 267 -13.89 -10.71 8.45
C VAL A 267 -14.88 -10.39 9.57
N ALA A 268 -14.88 -9.13 10.03
CA ALA A 268 -15.81 -8.68 11.08
C ALA A 268 -17.28 -8.83 10.64
N TYR A 269 -17.58 -8.45 9.40
CA TYR A 269 -18.95 -8.58 8.83
C TYR A 269 -19.41 -10.03 8.75
N ALA A 270 -18.56 -10.94 8.24
CA ALA A 270 -18.92 -12.35 8.12
C ALA A 270 -19.13 -13.01 9.49
N ILE A 271 -18.20 -12.81 10.42
CA ILE A 271 -18.28 -13.37 11.77
C ILE A 271 -19.50 -12.80 12.51
N GLY A 272 -19.71 -11.49 12.48
CA GLY A 272 -20.82 -10.82 13.12
C GLY A 272 -22.16 -11.27 12.58
N PHE A 273 -22.30 -11.38 11.24
CA PHE A 273 -23.53 -11.84 10.60
C PHE A 273 -23.85 -13.30 10.96
N VAL A 274 -22.85 -14.21 10.89
CA VAL A 274 -23.05 -15.62 11.23
C VAL A 274 -23.36 -15.80 12.72
N ALA A 275 -22.69 -15.07 13.60
CA ALA A 275 -22.97 -15.08 15.04
C ALA A 275 -24.40 -14.59 15.36
N TRP A 276 -24.81 -13.51 14.72
CA TRP A 276 -26.17 -12.96 14.89
C TRP A 276 -27.26 -13.91 14.39
N LYS A 277 -27.05 -14.53 13.22
CA LYS A 277 -28.09 -15.34 12.58
C LYS A 277 -28.22 -16.76 13.18
N SER A 278 -27.08 -17.47 13.35
CA SER A 278 -27.11 -18.88 13.76
C SER A 278 -27.04 -19.08 15.27
N ARG A 279 -26.40 -18.14 16.00
CA ARG A 279 -26.08 -18.27 17.44
C ARG A 279 -25.32 -19.56 17.82
N ARG A 280 -24.76 -20.27 16.82
CA ARG A 280 -24.02 -21.53 16.99
C ARG A 280 -22.52 -21.25 16.98
N ALA A 281 -21.82 -21.45 18.10
CA ALA A 281 -20.39 -21.23 18.22
C ALA A 281 -19.57 -21.99 17.15
N ARG A 282 -20.00 -23.21 16.77
CA ARG A 282 -19.36 -24.01 15.73
C ARG A 282 -19.38 -23.33 14.36
N ALA A 283 -20.49 -22.70 13.99
CA ALA A 283 -20.60 -21.99 12.70
C ALA A 283 -19.65 -20.78 12.66
N VAL A 284 -19.61 -20.03 13.76
CA VAL A 284 -18.68 -18.90 13.93
C VAL A 284 -17.22 -19.37 13.87
N ALA A 285 -16.88 -20.48 14.58
CA ALA A 285 -15.54 -21.03 14.60
C ALA A 285 -15.06 -21.49 13.21
N VAL A 286 -15.94 -22.09 12.39
CA VAL A 286 -15.60 -22.49 11.02
C VAL A 286 -15.29 -21.26 10.15
N VAL A 287 -16.14 -20.23 10.21
CA VAL A 287 -15.93 -19.01 9.44
C VAL A 287 -14.66 -18.29 9.88
N ALA A 288 -14.45 -18.13 11.19
CA ALA A 288 -13.26 -17.50 11.75
C ALA A 288 -11.98 -18.29 11.40
N GLY A 289 -11.99 -19.62 11.53
CA GLY A 289 -10.85 -20.47 11.21
C GLY A 289 -10.48 -20.43 9.72
N CYS A 290 -11.48 -20.48 8.82
CA CYS A 290 -11.23 -20.37 7.40
C CYS A 290 -10.77 -18.95 6.98
N ALA A 291 -11.28 -17.90 7.63
CA ALA A 291 -10.78 -16.55 7.42
C ALA A 291 -9.33 -16.40 7.90
N PHE A 292 -9.03 -16.93 9.09
CA PHE A 292 -7.69 -16.89 9.66
C PHE A 292 -6.66 -17.62 8.80
N LEU A 293 -7.05 -18.68 8.10
CA LEU A 293 -6.18 -19.39 7.15
C LEU A 293 -5.59 -18.46 6.08
N LEU A 294 -6.34 -17.46 5.62
CA LEU A 294 -5.89 -16.50 4.61
C LEU A 294 -5.24 -15.24 5.22
N VAL A 295 -5.57 -14.92 6.46
CA VAL A 295 -5.02 -13.78 7.19
C VAL A 295 -3.65 -14.11 7.78
N ALA A 296 -3.51 -15.27 8.44
CA ALA A 296 -2.32 -15.66 9.19
C ALA A 296 -1.01 -15.63 8.37
N PRO A 297 -0.96 -16.04 7.10
CA PRO A 297 0.27 -15.99 6.32
C PRO A 297 0.89 -14.60 6.23
N TRP A 298 0.06 -13.55 6.10
CA TRP A 298 0.51 -12.16 6.04
C TRP A 298 1.02 -11.67 7.39
N LEU A 299 0.33 -12.04 8.49
CA LEU A 299 0.77 -11.71 9.84
C LEU A 299 2.09 -12.40 10.18
N VAL A 300 2.24 -13.69 9.82
CA VAL A 300 3.47 -14.45 10.06
C VAL A 300 4.63 -13.88 9.21
N LYS A 301 4.40 -13.59 7.92
CA LYS A 301 5.41 -12.94 7.07
C LYS A 301 5.93 -11.65 7.71
N ASN A 302 5.02 -10.78 8.13
CA ASN A 302 5.38 -9.50 8.73
C ASN A 302 6.07 -9.67 10.10
N TRP A 303 5.62 -10.62 10.91
CA TRP A 303 6.32 -10.96 12.16
C TRP A 303 7.76 -11.40 11.91
N MET A 304 7.96 -12.27 10.92
CA MET A 304 9.31 -12.78 10.59
C MET A 304 10.22 -11.70 10.00
N TRP A 305 9.69 -10.77 9.20
CA TRP A 305 10.49 -9.78 8.50
C TRP A 305 10.66 -8.47 9.25
N MET A 306 9.60 -8.04 9.92
CA MET A 306 9.51 -6.71 10.52
C MET A 306 9.42 -6.75 12.05
N HIS A 307 9.39 -7.96 12.67
CA HIS A 307 9.12 -8.14 14.09
C HIS A 307 7.81 -7.51 14.57
N ASN A 308 6.91 -7.23 13.62
CA ASN A 308 5.61 -6.63 13.84
C ASN A 308 4.60 -7.30 12.90
N PRO A 309 3.61 -8.08 13.40
CA PRO A 309 2.65 -8.78 12.55
C PRO A 309 1.72 -7.82 11.79
N LEU A 310 1.55 -6.60 12.29
CA LEU A 310 0.69 -5.56 11.72
C LEU A 310 1.49 -4.45 11.02
N ALA A 311 2.79 -4.69 10.72
CA ALA A 311 3.60 -3.71 9.99
C ALA A 311 2.91 -3.25 8.70
N PRO A 312 3.02 -1.96 8.34
CA PRO A 312 3.86 -0.90 8.93
C PRO A 312 3.21 -0.12 10.09
N PHE A 313 2.09 -0.59 10.64
CA PHE A 313 1.32 0.07 11.69
C PHE A 313 1.54 -0.55 13.06
N PHE A 314 1.07 0.12 14.13
CA PHE A 314 1.12 -0.35 15.53
C PHE A 314 2.56 -0.54 16.08
N ASN A 315 3.52 0.28 15.65
CA ASN A 315 4.92 0.15 16.08
C ASN A 315 5.13 0.54 17.55
N SER A 316 4.22 1.28 18.18
CA SER A 316 4.21 1.52 19.62
C SER A 316 3.95 0.26 20.45
N TYR A 317 3.25 -0.74 19.89
CA TYR A 317 3.01 -2.05 20.53
C TYR A 317 4.04 -3.09 20.13
N PHE A 318 4.64 -2.96 18.96
CA PHE A 318 5.63 -3.88 18.39
C PHE A 318 6.89 -3.11 17.97
N PRO A 319 7.70 -2.63 18.96
CA PRO A 319 8.94 -1.92 18.66
C PRO A 319 9.88 -2.76 17.80
N ASN A 320 10.46 -2.16 16.78
CA ASN A 320 11.30 -2.86 15.81
C ASN A 320 12.31 -1.87 15.15
N PRO A 321 13.40 -2.36 14.55
CA PRO A 321 14.42 -1.50 13.95
C PRO A 321 14.03 -0.89 12.60
N TYR A 322 12.93 -1.32 11.98
CA TYR A 322 12.61 -1.02 10.58
C TYR A 322 11.60 0.10 10.40
N VAL A 323 10.67 0.24 11.37
CA VAL A 323 9.61 1.25 11.34
C VAL A 323 9.55 1.92 12.70
N THR A 324 9.90 3.20 12.76
CA THR A 324 9.80 4.01 13.97
C THR A 324 8.39 4.57 14.14
N ILE A 325 8.04 5.06 15.32
CA ILE A 325 6.72 5.65 15.58
C ILE A 325 6.56 6.95 14.79
N ASP A 326 7.59 7.80 14.74
CA ASP A 326 7.57 9.04 13.96
C ASP A 326 7.39 8.75 12.45
N PHE A 327 8.04 7.70 11.90
CA PHE A 327 7.81 7.27 10.53
C PHE A 327 6.36 6.83 10.29
N GLU A 328 5.77 6.07 11.22
CA GLU A 328 4.36 5.67 11.13
C GLU A 328 3.42 6.88 11.14
N GLU A 329 3.71 7.89 11.97
CA GLU A 329 2.93 9.13 12.06
C GLU A 329 3.08 9.98 10.80
N ASP A 330 4.28 10.12 10.27
CA ASP A 330 4.54 10.77 8.98
C ASP A 330 3.76 10.07 7.87
N TYR A 331 3.83 8.74 7.79
CA TYR A 331 3.08 7.97 6.80
C TYR A 331 1.57 8.15 6.94
N LYS A 332 1.03 8.17 8.16
CA LYS A 332 -0.39 8.47 8.41
C LYS A 332 -0.77 9.90 8.00
N SER A 333 0.16 10.85 8.05
CA SER A 333 -0.10 12.21 7.59
C SER A 333 -0.40 12.27 6.09
N TYR A 334 0.20 11.39 5.29
CA TYR A 334 -0.12 11.27 3.86
C TYR A 334 -1.57 10.83 3.60
N PHE A 335 -2.23 10.15 4.54
CA PHE A 335 -3.66 9.85 4.43
C PHE A 335 -4.52 11.10 4.47
N ARG A 336 -4.01 12.22 4.99
CA ARG A 336 -4.64 13.53 5.04
C ARG A 336 -4.35 14.39 3.81
N MET A 337 -3.64 13.87 2.81
CA MET A 337 -3.29 14.62 1.57
C MET A 337 -4.51 15.21 0.84
N TYR A 338 -5.69 14.63 1.06
CA TYR A 338 -6.96 15.14 0.57
C TYR A 338 -7.68 15.99 1.62
N ASP A 339 -7.00 16.98 2.17
CA ASP A 339 -7.62 17.86 3.16
C ASP A 339 -8.67 18.78 2.49
N LEU A 340 -9.82 18.90 3.13
CA LEU A 340 -10.92 19.75 2.72
C LEU A 340 -11.24 20.71 3.86
N ALA A 341 -11.53 21.97 3.52
CA ALA A 341 -11.93 22.98 4.50
C ALA A 341 -13.16 22.55 5.35
N SER A 342 -13.99 21.66 4.80
CA SER A 342 -15.12 21.06 5.51
C SER A 342 -15.45 19.68 4.95
N ARG A 343 -15.72 18.72 5.82
CA ARG A 343 -16.17 17.36 5.42
C ARG A 343 -17.50 17.35 4.66
N TRP A 344 -18.33 18.38 4.77
CA TRP A 344 -19.54 18.55 3.97
C TRP A 344 -19.26 18.72 2.46
N GLN A 345 -18.04 19.03 2.10
CA GLN A 345 -17.61 19.13 0.69
C GLN A 345 -17.33 17.75 0.06
N ILE A 346 -17.18 16.68 0.87
CA ILE A 346 -16.87 15.34 0.38
C ILE A 346 -17.82 14.86 -0.73
N PRO A 347 -19.15 14.95 -0.59
CA PRO A 347 -20.05 14.48 -1.65
C PRO A 347 -19.77 15.17 -2.99
N LEU A 348 -19.62 16.49 -3.00
CA LEU A 348 -19.34 17.25 -4.21
C LEU A 348 -17.94 16.99 -4.77
N ALA A 349 -16.94 16.87 -3.88
CA ALA A 349 -15.56 16.61 -4.24
C ALA A 349 -15.39 15.21 -4.87
N ALA A 350 -16.03 14.17 -4.27
CA ALA A 350 -15.93 12.79 -4.73
C ALA A 350 -16.81 12.48 -5.95
N THR A 351 -17.90 13.23 -6.18
CA THR A 351 -18.86 12.91 -7.26
C THR A 351 -18.76 13.82 -8.47
N VAL A 352 -18.33 15.08 -8.30
CA VAL A 352 -18.35 16.10 -9.37
C VAL A 352 -16.97 16.72 -9.62
N ARG A 353 -16.33 17.23 -8.55
CA ARG A 353 -15.10 18.04 -8.69
C ARG A 353 -13.84 17.22 -8.91
N GLY A 354 -13.80 15.96 -8.46
CA GLY A 354 -12.64 15.09 -8.59
C GLY A 354 -11.41 15.49 -7.76
N THR A 355 -11.55 16.42 -6.81
CA THR A 355 -10.45 16.92 -5.96
C THR A 355 -9.96 15.91 -4.94
N LEU A 356 -10.67 14.79 -4.77
CA LEU A 356 -10.27 13.65 -3.94
C LEU A 356 -9.58 12.54 -4.75
N GLY A 357 -8.76 12.90 -5.71
CA GLY A 357 -7.99 11.97 -6.54
C GLY A 357 -8.77 11.35 -7.70
N GLY A 358 -10.08 11.59 -7.81
CA GLY A 358 -10.93 11.06 -8.87
C GLY A 358 -12.40 11.34 -8.63
N VAL A 359 -13.27 10.82 -9.51
CA VAL A 359 -14.70 11.12 -9.47
C VAL A 359 -15.54 9.86 -9.68
N LEU A 360 -16.58 9.70 -8.83
CA LEU A 360 -17.57 8.61 -8.98
C LEU A 360 -18.61 8.92 -10.07
N GLY A 361 -18.85 10.19 -10.33
CA GLY A 361 -19.82 10.69 -11.29
C GLY A 361 -20.96 11.48 -10.64
N PRO A 362 -21.45 12.57 -11.31
CA PRO A 362 -22.40 13.53 -10.72
C PRO A 362 -23.72 12.89 -10.26
N VAL A 363 -24.14 11.79 -10.88
CA VAL A 363 -25.38 11.08 -10.54
C VAL A 363 -25.36 10.54 -9.10
N PHE A 364 -24.20 10.28 -8.52
CA PHE A 364 -24.10 9.85 -7.12
C PHE A 364 -24.41 10.95 -6.10
N MET A 365 -24.60 12.21 -6.53
CA MET A 365 -25.27 13.22 -5.69
C MET A 365 -26.72 12.84 -5.35
N LEU A 366 -27.33 11.94 -6.11
CA LEU A 366 -28.65 11.38 -5.83
C LEU A 366 -28.63 10.21 -4.84
N ALA A 367 -27.46 9.82 -4.31
CA ALA A 367 -27.34 8.71 -3.34
C ALA A 367 -28.28 8.82 -2.12
N PRO A 368 -28.61 10.03 -1.60
CA PRO A 368 -29.59 10.15 -0.53
C PRO A 368 -30.99 9.63 -0.88
N LEU A 369 -31.38 9.61 -2.16
CA LEU A 369 -32.66 9.01 -2.58
C LEU A 369 -32.69 7.50 -2.25
N GLY A 370 -31.53 6.84 -2.26
CA GLY A 370 -31.40 5.45 -1.86
C GLY A 370 -31.82 5.16 -0.41
N LEU A 371 -31.91 6.18 0.46
CA LEU A 371 -32.46 6.02 1.82
C LEU A 371 -33.92 5.59 1.82
N ALA A 372 -34.68 5.87 0.74
CA ALA A 372 -36.04 5.35 0.60
C ALA A 372 -36.09 3.81 0.59
N ALA A 373 -34.99 3.13 0.20
CA ALA A 373 -34.89 1.68 0.25
C ALA A 373 -34.91 1.13 1.68
N LEU A 374 -34.61 1.92 2.72
CA LEU A 374 -34.69 1.51 4.14
C LEU A 374 -36.08 1.05 4.56
N ARG A 375 -37.14 1.44 3.82
CA ARG A 375 -38.50 0.97 4.02
C ARG A 375 -38.63 -0.54 3.75
N LYS A 376 -37.73 -1.14 3.00
CA LYS A 376 -37.70 -2.57 2.66
C LYS A 376 -36.61 -3.31 3.43
N PRO A 377 -36.79 -4.56 3.86
CA PRO A 377 -35.78 -5.33 4.57
C PRO A 377 -34.45 -5.45 3.78
N LEU A 378 -34.53 -5.74 2.49
CA LEU A 378 -33.34 -5.80 1.60
C LEU A 378 -32.59 -4.48 1.53
N GLY A 379 -33.30 -3.35 1.47
CA GLY A 379 -32.65 -2.04 1.47
C GLY A 379 -31.90 -1.74 2.78
N ARG A 380 -32.43 -2.21 3.93
CA ARG A 380 -31.72 -2.11 5.23
C ARG A 380 -30.44 -2.93 5.23
N GLN A 381 -30.46 -4.13 4.65
CA GLN A 381 -29.26 -4.97 4.52
C GLN A 381 -28.22 -4.35 3.61
N LEU A 382 -28.63 -3.77 2.46
CA LEU A 382 -27.74 -3.03 1.56
C LEU A 382 -27.08 -1.84 2.28
N TRP A 383 -27.86 -1.04 3.02
CA TRP A 383 -27.28 0.10 3.74
C TRP A 383 -26.39 -0.33 4.91
N LEU A 384 -26.71 -1.41 5.62
CA LEU A 384 -25.83 -1.97 6.64
C LEU A 384 -24.48 -2.39 6.02
N ALA A 385 -24.52 -3.12 4.89
CA ALA A 385 -23.31 -3.51 4.18
C ALA A 385 -22.52 -2.28 3.68
N ALA A 386 -23.21 -1.27 3.10
CA ALA A 386 -22.58 -0.02 2.68
C ALA A 386 -21.86 0.69 3.83
N LEU A 387 -22.47 0.75 5.01
CA LEU A 387 -21.87 1.36 6.21
C LEU A 387 -20.65 0.57 6.70
N VAL A 388 -20.76 -0.77 6.75
CA VAL A 388 -19.64 -1.61 7.22
C VAL A 388 -18.46 -1.51 6.25
N PHE A 389 -18.67 -1.71 4.95
CA PHE A 389 -17.58 -1.64 3.96
C PHE A 389 -17.09 -0.23 3.69
N GLY A 390 -17.87 0.80 4.03
CA GLY A 390 -17.49 2.21 4.01
C GLY A 390 -16.83 2.71 5.31
N ALA A 391 -16.76 1.91 6.38
CA ALA A 391 -16.31 2.37 7.71
C ALA A 391 -14.88 2.95 7.69
N ASN A 392 -14.00 2.39 6.87
CA ASN A 392 -12.61 2.86 6.77
C ASN A 392 -12.45 4.15 5.94
N TYR A 393 -13.48 4.64 5.27
CA TYR A 393 -13.37 5.80 4.37
C TYR A 393 -12.84 7.05 5.06
N PHE A 394 -13.24 7.29 6.31
CA PHE A 394 -12.84 8.49 7.04
C PHE A 394 -11.37 8.48 7.52
N SER A 395 -10.67 7.37 7.39
CA SER A 395 -9.22 7.32 7.60
C SER A 395 -8.45 7.86 6.39
N ASN A 396 -9.02 7.73 5.18
CA ASN A 396 -8.50 8.31 3.95
C ASN A 396 -9.67 8.63 3.01
N ILE A 397 -9.96 9.91 2.79
CA ILE A 397 -11.13 10.39 2.04
C ILE A 397 -10.95 10.39 0.52
N GLY A 398 -9.92 9.74 -0.03
CA GLY A 398 -9.75 9.58 -1.47
C GLY A 398 -10.97 8.89 -2.12
N ALA A 399 -11.37 9.35 -3.30
CA ALA A 399 -12.59 8.87 -3.98
C ALA A 399 -12.58 7.36 -4.25
N ARG A 400 -11.42 6.74 -4.48
CA ARG A 400 -11.29 5.29 -4.72
C ARG A 400 -11.70 4.43 -3.53
N PHE A 401 -11.54 4.95 -2.30
CA PHE A 401 -11.92 4.22 -1.09
C PHE A 401 -13.45 4.13 -0.87
N LEU A 402 -14.22 4.78 -1.73
CA LEU A 402 -15.67 4.59 -1.82
C LEU A 402 -16.07 3.44 -2.76
N ILE A 403 -15.15 2.81 -3.48
CA ILE A 403 -15.44 1.69 -4.40
C ILE A 403 -16.03 0.48 -3.65
N PRO A 404 -15.51 0.01 -2.51
CA PRO A 404 -16.07 -1.14 -1.80
C PRO A 404 -17.54 -0.99 -1.36
N PRO A 405 -18.03 0.14 -0.80
CA PRO A 405 -19.44 0.33 -0.48
C PRO A 405 -20.34 0.64 -1.69
N LEU A 406 -19.77 1.05 -2.84
CA LEU A 406 -20.50 1.56 -3.97
C LEU A 406 -21.55 0.61 -4.55
N PRO A 407 -21.34 -0.74 -4.68
CA PRO A 407 -22.35 -1.66 -5.18
C PRO A 407 -23.65 -1.64 -4.36
N PHE A 408 -23.53 -1.54 -3.05
CA PHE A 408 -24.67 -1.52 -2.12
C PHE A 408 -25.44 -0.20 -2.23
N VAL A 409 -24.73 0.94 -2.29
CA VAL A 409 -25.33 2.27 -2.50
C VAL A 409 -26.02 2.33 -3.84
N ALA A 410 -25.40 1.84 -4.92
CA ALA A 410 -25.96 1.86 -6.27
C ALA A 410 -27.24 1.01 -6.36
N LEU A 411 -27.30 -0.16 -5.72
CA LEU A 411 -28.50 -0.99 -5.65
C LEU A 411 -29.60 -0.31 -4.83
N ALA A 412 -29.28 0.32 -3.70
CA ALA A 412 -30.25 1.07 -2.91
C ALA A 412 -30.82 2.26 -3.69
N MET A 413 -29.99 3.00 -4.43
CA MET A 413 -30.43 4.04 -5.37
C MET A 413 -31.34 3.47 -6.45
N ALA A 414 -30.95 2.37 -7.10
CA ALA A 414 -31.72 1.74 -8.14
C ALA A 414 -33.11 1.27 -7.61
N MET A 415 -33.16 0.76 -6.37
CA MET A 415 -34.44 0.40 -5.72
C MET A 415 -35.39 1.60 -5.59
N ALA A 416 -34.88 2.78 -5.27
CA ALA A 416 -35.68 4.00 -5.19
C ALA A 416 -36.09 4.49 -6.59
N LEU A 417 -35.15 4.54 -7.51
CA LEU A 417 -35.39 5.09 -8.86
C LEU A 417 -36.33 4.24 -9.72
N THR A 418 -36.34 2.91 -9.51
CA THR A 418 -37.24 2.01 -10.24
C THR A 418 -38.70 2.11 -9.80
N THR A 419 -39.03 2.81 -8.74
CA THR A 419 -40.40 3.09 -8.35
C THR A 419 -41.11 4.04 -9.32
N LEU A 420 -40.36 4.82 -10.09
CA LEU A 420 -40.86 5.74 -11.09
C LEU A 420 -40.58 5.19 -12.50
N PRO A 421 -41.59 5.04 -13.38
CA PRO A 421 -41.40 4.52 -14.73
C PRO A 421 -40.38 5.33 -15.52
N GLY A 422 -39.38 4.65 -16.11
CA GLY A 422 -38.35 5.31 -16.96
C GLY A 422 -37.24 6.05 -16.20
N MET A 423 -37.45 6.41 -14.94
CA MET A 423 -36.49 7.23 -14.18
C MET A 423 -35.11 6.55 -14.03
N ALA A 424 -35.09 5.27 -13.66
CA ALA A 424 -33.84 4.54 -13.51
C ALA A 424 -33.04 4.47 -14.82
N LEU A 425 -33.72 4.28 -15.97
CA LEU A 425 -33.05 4.30 -17.27
C LEU A 425 -32.51 5.69 -17.60
N ALA A 426 -33.31 6.73 -17.38
CA ALA A 426 -32.90 8.11 -17.63
C ALA A 426 -31.65 8.49 -16.82
N VAL A 427 -31.62 8.10 -15.54
CA VAL A 427 -30.48 8.33 -14.63
C VAL A 427 -29.24 7.55 -15.09
N VAL A 428 -29.36 6.30 -15.54
CA VAL A 428 -28.24 5.51 -16.06
C VAL A 428 -27.70 6.11 -17.38
N VAL A 429 -28.58 6.54 -18.29
CA VAL A 429 -28.15 7.18 -19.53
C VAL A 429 -27.46 8.52 -19.25
N LEU A 430 -28.03 9.30 -18.34
CA LEU A 430 -27.39 10.56 -17.90
C LEU A 430 -26.02 10.29 -17.28
N HIS A 431 -25.91 9.25 -16.44
CA HIS A 431 -24.63 8.83 -15.85
C HIS A 431 -23.61 8.47 -16.93
N ALA A 432 -24.02 7.68 -17.93
CA ALA A 432 -23.15 7.34 -19.05
C ALA A 432 -22.62 8.58 -19.79
N VAL A 433 -23.49 9.55 -20.06
CA VAL A 433 -23.09 10.79 -20.75
C VAL A 433 -22.14 11.63 -19.89
N LEU A 434 -22.49 11.87 -18.61
CA LEU A 434 -21.68 12.70 -17.70
C LEU A 434 -20.35 12.06 -17.33
N CYS A 435 -20.27 10.74 -17.34
CA CYS A 435 -19.06 9.97 -17.04
C CYS A 435 -18.23 9.62 -18.28
N TRP A 436 -18.62 10.10 -19.45
CA TRP A 436 -17.85 9.91 -20.66
C TRP A 436 -16.44 10.53 -20.52
N PRO A 437 -15.36 9.85 -20.95
CA PRO A 437 -13.99 10.31 -20.69
C PRO A 437 -13.71 11.76 -21.10
N ALA A 438 -14.22 12.19 -22.25
CA ALA A 438 -14.03 13.57 -22.73
C ALA A 438 -14.78 14.61 -21.87
N VAL A 439 -15.93 14.23 -21.28
CA VAL A 439 -16.71 15.10 -20.38
C VAL A 439 -15.98 15.20 -19.03
N VAL A 440 -15.62 14.07 -18.45
CA VAL A 440 -14.88 14.01 -17.18
C VAL A 440 -13.56 14.80 -17.28
N GLY A 441 -12.85 14.66 -18.40
CA GLY A 441 -11.59 15.36 -18.63
C GLY A 441 -11.69 16.89 -18.63
N LYS A 442 -12.90 17.46 -18.84
CA LYS A 442 -13.16 18.91 -18.76
C LYS A 442 -13.57 19.36 -17.35
N LEU A 443 -14.08 18.46 -16.54
CA LEU A 443 -14.67 18.78 -15.23
C LEU A 443 -13.69 18.59 -14.07
N VAL A 444 -12.73 17.65 -14.19
CA VAL A 444 -11.82 17.30 -13.09
C VAL A 444 -10.42 17.87 -13.30
N PRO A 445 -9.68 18.17 -12.22
CA PRO A 445 -8.29 18.63 -12.29
C PRO A 445 -7.39 17.68 -13.08
N THR A 446 -6.33 18.21 -13.68
CA THR A 446 -5.38 17.44 -14.50
C THR A 446 -4.66 16.33 -13.72
N GLY A 447 -4.43 16.53 -12.43
CA GLY A 447 -3.81 15.53 -11.53
C GLY A 447 -4.76 14.44 -11.01
N SER A 448 -6.08 14.54 -11.29
CA SER A 448 -7.04 13.52 -10.86
C SER A 448 -6.98 12.28 -11.76
N TRP A 449 -7.13 11.12 -11.17
CA TRP A 449 -7.24 9.85 -11.89
C TRP A 449 -8.51 9.85 -12.73
N ARG A 450 -8.34 9.75 -14.03
CA ARG A 450 -9.41 9.79 -14.99
C ARG A 450 -9.17 8.82 -16.14
N LEU A 451 -10.24 8.27 -16.66
CA LEU A 451 -10.19 7.48 -17.89
C LEU A 451 -9.73 8.37 -19.05
N THR A 452 -8.75 7.86 -19.78
CA THR A 452 -8.33 8.38 -21.07
C THR A 452 -8.59 7.34 -22.15
N LEU A 453 -8.94 7.78 -23.34
CA LEU A 453 -9.07 6.85 -24.47
C LEU A 453 -7.69 6.36 -24.90
N THR A 454 -7.49 5.06 -24.79
CA THR A 454 -6.23 4.42 -25.19
C THR A 454 -6.27 4.11 -26.68
N PRO A 455 -5.29 4.56 -27.47
CA PRO A 455 -5.22 4.22 -28.89
C PRO A 455 -5.13 2.70 -29.07
N TRP A 456 -5.95 2.13 -29.94
CA TRP A 456 -6.00 0.68 -30.15
C TRP A 456 -4.65 0.07 -30.57
N ARG A 457 -3.82 0.83 -31.32
CA ARG A 457 -2.49 0.38 -31.73
C ARG A 457 -1.54 0.21 -30.56
N ASP A 458 -1.66 1.05 -29.53
CA ASP A 458 -0.86 0.96 -28.31
C ASP A 458 -1.41 -0.16 -27.42
N ALA A 459 -2.74 -0.30 -27.32
CA ALA A 459 -3.39 -1.40 -26.60
C ALA A 459 -3.00 -2.78 -27.15
N PHE A 460 -2.98 -2.93 -28.47
CA PHE A 460 -2.56 -4.18 -29.11
C PHE A 460 -1.04 -4.32 -29.29
N HIS A 461 -0.24 -3.48 -28.63
CA HIS A 461 1.24 -3.52 -28.67
C HIS A 461 1.80 -3.54 -30.11
N LEU A 462 1.15 -2.83 -31.03
CA LEU A 462 1.59 -2.67 -32.41
C LEU A 462 2.60 -1.53 -32.59
N ARG A 463 2.81 -0.75 -31.53
CA ARG A 463 3.84 0.28 -31.43
C ARG A 463 4.82 -0.09 -30.33
N ASP A 464 6.01 0.53 -30.35
CA ASP A 464 6.98 0.37 -29.28
C ASP A 464 6.40 0.82 -27.93
N PRO A 465 6.34 -0.07 -26.92
CA PRO A 465 5.87 0.28 -25.58
C PRO A 465 6.66 1.42 -24.92
N GLY A 466 7.95 1.55 -25.21
CA GLY A 466 8.80 2.62 -24.66
C GLY A 466 8.26 4.01 -25.03
N ARG A 467 7.71 4.19 -26.22
CA ARG A 467 7.06 5.45 -26.60
C ARG A 467 5.80 5.72 -25.76
N TYR A 468 5.01 4.67 -25.50
CA TYR A 468 3.81 4.79 -24.67
C TYR A 468 4.17 5.16 -23.23
N TYR A 469 5.18 4.51 -22.65
CA TYR A 469 5.68 4.84 -21.30
C TYR A 469 6.16 6.29 -21.21
N LYS A 470 6.99 6.77 -22.15
CA LYS A 470 7.47 8.16 -22.18
C LYS A 470 6.34 9.21 -22.23
N ASN A 471 5.25 8.89 -22.91
CA ASN A 471 4.11 9.79 -23.03
C ASN A 471 3.17 9.81 -21.82
N HIS A 472 3.18 8.75 -21.00
CA HIS A 472 2.20 8.57 -19.92
C HIS A 472 2.83 8.47 -18.52
N LEU A 473 4.13 8.15 -18.42
CA LEU A 473 4.90 8.10 -17.19
C LEU A 473 6.00 9.16 -17.24
N ALA A 474 5.77 10.31 -16.61
CA ALA A 474 6.71 11.44 -16.64
C ALA A 474 8.14 11.07 -16.21
N LEU A 475 8.28 10.12 -15.28
CA LEU A 475 9.57 9.70 -14.74
C LEU A 475 10.15 8.45 -15.42
N TYR A 476 9.53 7.93 -16.49
CA TYR A 476 10.07 6.78 -17.21
C TYR A 476 11.44 7.02 -17.89
N PRO A 477 11.74 8.22 -18.42
CA PRO A 477 13.10 8.50 -18.93
C PRO A 477 14.21 8.32 -17.89
N ALA A 478 13.92 8.57 -16.60
CA ALA A 478 14.86 8.31 -15.50
C ALA A 478 15.08 6.80 -15.30
N VAL A 479 14.04 5.99 -15.45
CA VAL A 479 14.14 4.51 -15.40
C VAL A 479 15.01 3.98 -16.52
N GLU A 480 14.82 4.47 -17.77
CA GLU A 480 15.70 4.11 -18.90
C GLU A 480 17.16 4.51 -18.67
N LEU A 481 17.37 5.68 -18.04
CA LEU A 481 18.72 6.12 -17.68
C LEU A 481 19.35 5.14 -16.68
N ILE A 482 18.64 4.80 -15.61
CA ILE A 482 19.11 3.85 -14.60
C ILE A 482 19.47 2.50 -15.24
N GLU A 483 18.55 1.91 -16.00
CA GLU A 483 18.79 0.60 -16.64
C GLU A 483 20.00 0.58 -17.58
N ARG A 484 20.23 1.68 -18.32
CA ARG A 484 21.35 1.81 -19.26
C ARG A 484 22.67 2.15 -18.58
N ALA A 485 22.63 2.97 -17.52
CA ALA A 485 23.85 3.58 -16.96
C ALA A 485 24.37 2.86 -15.70
N THR A 486 23.61 1.88 -15.16
CA THR A 486 24.01 1.17 -13.94
C THR A 486 24.13 -0.33 -14.15
N PRO A 487 25.06 -1.02 -13.47
CA PRO A 487 25.14 -2.47 -13.49
C PRO A 487 23.88 -3.15 -12.90
N PRO A 488 23.59 -4.40 -13.28
CA PRO A 488 22.57 -5.20 -12.59
C PRO A 488 22.85 -5.32 -11.09
N GLY A 489 21.80 -5.27 -10.27
CA GLY A 489 21.92 -5.35 -8.82
C GLY A 489 22.26 -4.04 -8.10
N SER A 490 22.54 -2.95 -8.84
CA SER A 490 22.79 -1.63 -8.24
C SER A 490 21.61 -1.13 -7.41
N THR A 491 21.95 -0.39 -6.35
CA THR A 491 20.99 0.32 -5.49
C THR A 491 20.98 1.80 -5.82
N VAL A 492 19.82 2.34 -6.15
CA VAL A 492 19.61 3.75 -6.52
C VAL A 492 18.69 4.40 -5.49
N PHE A 493 19.15 5.47 -4.87
CA PHE A 493 18.36 6.29 -3.97
C PHE A 493 17.70 7.46 -4.71
N THR A 494 16.46 7.77 -4.36
CA THR A 494 15.68 8.86 -4.97
C THR A 494 14.68 9.44 -3.97
N PHE A 495 14.36 10.73 -4.14
CA PHE A 495 13.33 11.42 -3.36
C PHE A 495 11.94 11.36 -4.02
N LYS A 496 11.83 10.81 -5.21
CA LYS A 496 10.56 10.64 -5.90
C LYS A 496 10.35 9.19 -6.28
N ALA A 497 9.14 8.68 -6.07
CA ALA A 497 8.77 7.36 -6.59
C ALA A 497 8.87 7.36 -8.12
N ILE A 498 9.64 6.44 -8.65
CA ILE A 498 9.75 6.19 -10.09
C ILE A 498 9.02 4.89 -10.46
N PRO A 499 8.72 4.65 -11.75
CA PRO A 499 8.09 3.40 -12.18
C PRO A 499 8.95 2.15 -11.94
N ASP A 500 9.01 1.67 -10.69
CA ASP A 500 9.86 0.55 -10.22
C ASP A 500 9.53 -0.77 -10.94
N ALA A 501 8.28 -0.93 -11.43
CA ALA A 501 7.88 -2.09 -12.21
C ALA A 501 8.69 -2.29 -13.50
N TYR A 502 9.38 -1.27 -13.97
CA TYR A 502 10.13 -1.25 -15.23
C TYR A 502 11.64 -1.24 -15.04
N THR A 503 12.12 -1.42 -13.81
CA THR A 503 13.55 -1.55 -13.52
C THR A 503 13.87 -2.87 -12.83
N SER A 504 15.08 -3.37 -13.10
CA SER A 504 15.63 -4.52 -12.38
C SER A 504 16.51 -4.11 -11.19
N ARG A 505 16.75 -2.81 -11.00
CA ARG A 505 17.58 -2.25 -9.93
C ARG A 505 16.80 -2.21 -8.60
N ARG A 506 17.52 -2.04 -7.50
CA ARG A 506 16.91 -1.75 -6.21
C ARG A 506 16.70 -0.23 -6.11
N ILE A 507 15.44 0.19 -6.05
CA ILE A 507 15.10 1.59 -5.86
C ILE A 507 14.77 1.81 -4.38
N LEU A 508 15.41 2.81 -3.77
CA LEU A 508 15.15 3.28 -2.42
C LEU A 508 14.51 4.66 -2.53
N VAL A 509 13.25 4.76 -2.16
CA VAL A 509 12.52 6.04 -2.14
C VAL A 509 12.51 6.55 -0.69
N ASP A 510 12.78 7.82 -0.48
CA ASP A 510 12.95 8.44 0.85
C ASP A 510 11.83 8.09 1.84
N TYR A 511 10.56 8.19 1.43
CA TYR A 511 9.37 7.98 2.27
C TYR A 511 8.92 6.51 2.36
N GLU A 512 9.62 5.56 1.76
CA GLU A 512 9.20 4.15 1.75
C GLU A 512 9.74 3.33 2.93
N SER A 513 10.69 3.85 3.70
CA SER A 513 11.15 3.22 4.94
C SER A 513 11.85 4.22 5.88
N ALA A 514 11.91 3.90 7.17
CA ALA A 514 12.65 4.71 8.14
C ALA A 514 14.14 4.81 7.79
N ALA A 515 14.76 3.72 7.29
CA ALA A 515 16.15 3.72 6.86
C ALA A 515 16.38 4.65 5.65
N ASN A 516 15.44 4.70 4.71
CA ASN A 516 15.52 5.62 3.58
C ASN A 516 15.37 7.08 4.03
N GLN A 517 14.50 7.36 5.02
CA GLN A 517 14.39 8.70 5.62
C GLN A 517 15.69 9.12 6.30
N VAL A 518 16.39 8.21 7.00
CA VAL A 518 17.71 8.49 7.56
C VAL A 518 18.73 8.87 6.45
N ALA A 519 18.77 8.09 5.36
CA ALA A 519 19.60 8.40 4.21
C ALA A 519 19.24 9.76 3.57
N ALA A 520 17.96 10.06 3.44
CA ALA A 520 17.47 11.36 2.97
C ALA A 520 17.95 12.51 3.85
N ARG A 521 17.86 12.38 5.18
CA ARG A 521 18.32 13.41 6.15
C ARG A 521 19.82 13.61 6.06
N ILE A 522 20.62 12.54 6.01
CA ILE A 522 22.08 12.63 5.82
C ILE A 522 22.42 13.44 4.58
N PHE A 523 21.75 13.15 3.47
CA PHE A 523 21.97 13.87 2.23
C PHE A 523 21.50 15.34 2.30
N GLN A 524 20.29 15.58 2.78
CA GLN A 524 19.71 16.92 2.90
C GLN A 524 20.52 17.81 3.85
N SER A 525 20.97 17.27 4.99
CA SER A 525 21.81 18.00 5.95
C SER A 525 23.08 18.50 5.29
N ALA A 526 23.72 17.68 4.47
CA ALA A 526 24.94 18.06 3.76
C ALA A 526 24.69 19.04 2.61
N ALA A 527 23.54 18.96 1.94
CA ALA A 527 23.21 19.78 0.77
C ALA A 527 22.70 21.18 1.13
N ILE A 528 21.78 21.26 2.10
CA ILE A 528 21.06 22.50 2.42
C ILE A 528 21.26 23.00 3.85
N GLY A 529 22.04 22.26 4.66
CA GLY A 529 22.45 22.70 5.99
C GLY A 529 21.37 22.53 7.08
N THR A 530 20.37 21.65 6.88
CA THR A 530 19.40 21.26 7.92
C THR A 530 19.98 20.19 8.85
N ASP A 531 19.47 20.10 10.09
CA ASP A 531 19.85 19.05 11.07
C ASP A 531 21.39 18.93 11.29
N LEU A 532 22.15 20.02 11.13
CA LEU A 532 23.60 20.00 11.33
C LEU A 532 23.94 19.86 12.82
N PRO A 533 25.03 19.15 13.19
CA PRO A 533 25.51 19.06 14.56
C PRO A 533 26.24 20.34 15.00
N ASN A 534 25.52 21.47 14.95
CA ASN A 534 26.05 22.81 15.22
C ASN A 534 25.83 23.25 16.66
N GLY A 535 25.18 22.45 17.49
CA GLY A 535 24.99 22.67 18.91
C GLY A 535 25.76 21.69 19.78
N ARG A 536 26.20 22.18 20.95
CA ARG A 536 26.84 21.37 22.01
C ARG A 536 26.10 21.53 23.31
N LEU A 537 25.73 20.42 23.91
CA LEU A 537 25.15 20.32 25.25
C LEU A 537 26.21 19.69 26.16
N ARG A 538 26.81 20.52 27.03
CA ARG A 538 27.92 20.12 27.90
C ARG A 538 27.45 19.98 29.33
N PHE A 539 27.59 18.78 29.91
CA PHE A 539 27.48 18.52 31.35
C PHE A 539 28.87 18.51 31.97
N ALA A 540 29.09 19.31 33.00
CA ALA A 540 30.30 19.34 33.79
C ALA A 540 29.99 18.98 35.24
N PHE A 541 30.79 18.12 35.85
CA PHE A 541 30.61 17.65 37.23
C PHE A 541 31.97 17.33 37.87
N PRO A 542 32.08 17.23 39.20
CA PRO A 542 33.33 16.89 39.85
C PRO A 542 33.85 15.52 39.36
N LEU A 543 35.17 15.40 39.19
CA LEU A 543 35.81 14.14 38.78
C LEU A 543 35.37 12.97 39.66
N ARG A 544 34.75 11.96 39.07
CA ARG A 544 34.20 10.79 39.77
C ARG A 544 34.56 9.49 39.05
N LYS A 545 34.68 8.43 39.81
CA LYS A 545 34.71 7.06 39.27
C LYS A 545 33.31 6.56 39.07
N LEU A 546 32.98 6.23 37.83
CA LEU A 546 31.66 5.78 37.41
C LEU A 546 31.74 4.47 36.67
N ARG A 547 30.77 3.60 36.83
CA ARG A 547 30.59 2.38 36.04
C ARG A 547 29.77 2.67 34.78
N ALA A 548 28.79 3.54 34.88
CA ALA A 548 27.96 3.93 33.77
C ALA A 548 27.52 5.41 33.88
N ILE A 549 27.12 6.01 32.77
CA ILE A 549 26.43 7.29 32.72
C ILE A 549 25.09 7.12 31.98
N ARG A 550 24.10 7.93 32.38
CA ARG A 550 22.80 7.98 31.74
C ARG A 550 22.37 9.42 31.55
N ILE A 551 21.91 9.76 30.37
CA ILE A 551 21.34 11.04 30.04
C ILE A 551 19.85 10.82 29.88
N ASN A 552 19.06 11.46 30.73
CA ASN A 552 17.60 11.31 30.79
C ASN A 552 16.92 12.51 30.15
N GLN A 553 15.89 12.26 29.35
CA GLN A 553 14.95 13.29 28.91
C GLN A 553 13.87 13.48 29.96
N THR A 554 13.65 14.72 30.41
CA THR A 554 12.72 15.05 31.50
C THR A 554 11.47 15.81 31.05
N ALA A 555 11.44 16.31 29.81
CA ALA A 555 10.31 17.06 29.26
C ALA A 555 9.43 16.20 28.34
N SER A 556 8.21 16.66 28.11
CA SER A 556 7.30 16.17 27.05
C SER A 556 7.14 17.25 26.00
N GLY A 557 7.02 16.85 24.73
CA GLY A 557 6.84 17.78 23.61
C GLY A 557 6.64 17.03 22.30
N THR A 558 6.60 17.78 21.20
CA THR A 558 6.46 17.24 19.84
C THR A 558 7.82 17.01 19.16
N ASP A 559 8.91 17.52 19.75
CA ASP A 559 10.25 17.33 19.20
C ASP A 559 10.65 15.86 19.25
N VAL A 560 11.51 15.43 18.33
CA VAL A 560 12.16 14.11 18.34
C VAL A 560 13.60 14.33 18.76
N TRP A 561 14.04 13.67 19.83
CA TRP A 561 15.38 13.84 20.35
C TRP A 561 16.42 13.22 19.42
N SER A 562 17.42 14.00 19.02
CA SER A 562 18.51 13.59 18.13
C SER A 562 19.88 13.89 18.73
N ILE A 563 20.81 12.96 18.57
CA ILE A 563 22.21 13.10 18.99
C ILE A 563 23.09 12.66 17.83
N ASN A 564 23.94 13.57 17.31
CA ASN A 564 24.91 13.22 16.31
C ASN A 564 26.13 12.56 16.92
N GLU A 565 26.60 13.06 18.10
CA GLU A 565 27.78 12.49 18.73
C GLU A 565 27.73 12.67 20.26
N LEU A 566 28.09 11.62 21.00
CA LEU A 566 28.24 11.63 22.45
C LEU A 566 29.72 11.44 22.79
N ARG A 567 30.30 12.37 23.56
CA ARG A 567 31.70 12.35 23.97
C ARG A 567 31.82 12.41 25.48
N ILE A 568 32.77 11.69 26.05
CA ILE A 568 32.99 11.60 27.49
C ILE A 568 34.44 12.00 27.76
N PHE A 569 34.67 12.85 28.77
CA PHE A 569 35.96 13.42 29.11
C PHE A 569 36.35 13.11 30.56
N SER A 570 37.65 13.03 30.76
CA SER A 570 38.28 12.93 32.08
C SER A 570 39.45 13.90 32.12
N SER A 571 39.43 14.88 33.03
CA SER A 571 40.49 15.88 33.22
C SER A 571 40.88 16.60 31.92
N GLY A 572 39.89 16.94 31.09
CA GLY A 572 40.05 17.65 29.82
C GLY A 572 40.43 16.78 28.63
N HIS A 573 40.64 15.49 28.78
CA HIS A 573 40.92 14.56 27.67
C HIS A 573 39.72 13.69 27.37
N GLU A 574 39.37 13.54 26.07
CA GLU A 574 38.33 12.61 25.66
C GLU A 574 38.77 11.18 25.97
N LEU A 575 37.88 10.43 26.61
CA LEU A 575 38.11 9.01 26.86
C LEU A 575 38.08 8.23 25.57
N PRO A 576 39.06 7.36 25.30
CA PRO A 576 39.02 6.49 24.14
C PRO A 576 37.84 5.53 24.23
N ARG A 577 37.15 5.32 23.14
CA ARG A 577 36.05 4.37 23.05
C ARG A 577 36.58 2.94 23.08
N GLU A 578 36.17 2.18 24.07
CA GLU A 578 36.64 0.81 24.29
C GLU A 578 35.55 -0.18 23.83
N ALA A 579 35.96 -1.35 23.32
CA ALA A 579 35.04 -2.42 22.89
C ALA A 579 34.20 -3.00 24.05
N ALA A 580 34.63 -2.79 25.31
CA ALA A 580 33.88 -3.19 26.48
C ALA A 580 32.67 -2.30 26.79
N TRP A 581 32.59 -1.11 26.19
CA TRP A 581 31.50 -0.19 26.43
C TRP A 581 30.20 -0.69 25.76
N ARG A 582 29.13 -0.63 26.53
CA ARG A 582 27.78 -1.02 26.05
C ARG A 582 26.90 0.22 25.98
N LEU A 583 26.38 0.48 24.79
CA LEU A 583 25.46 1.57 24.54
C LEU A 583 24.02 1.05 24.58
N THR A 584 23.16 1.80 25.26
CA THR A 584 21.73 1.50 25.34
C THR A 584 20.95 2.79 25.16
N ALA A 585 19.80 2.73 24.53
CA ALA A 585 18.88 3.86 24.44
C ALA A 585 17.44 3.37 24.61
N HIS A 586 16.58 4.24 25.07
CA HIS A 586 15.15 4.04 25.11
C HIS A 586 14.49 5.31 24.57
N PRO A 587 13.54 5.22 23.62
CA PRO A 587 12.85 4.00 23.18
C PRO A 587 13.50 3.25 22.00
N TYR A 588 14.44 3.85 21.25
CA TYR A 588 14.99 3.31 20.02
C TYR A 588 16.46 2.91 20.15
N PRO A 589 16.79 1.67 20.59
CA PRO A 589 18.17 1.25 20.86
C PRO A 589 18.99 0.86 19.64
N TRP A 590 18.37 0.61 18.48
CA TRP A 590 19.01 -0.07 17.35
C TRP A 590 20.04 0.79 16.60
N SER A 591 19.94 2.11 16.64
CA SER A 591 20.86 3.03 15.97
C SER A 591 21.73 3.84 16.94
N ILE A 592 21.80 3.48 18.22
CA ILE A 592 22.56 4.26 19.22
C ILE A 592 24.05 4.35 18.87
N GLN A 593 24.59 3.41 18.13
CA GLN A 593 25.98 3.43 17.67
C GLN A 593 26.26 4.62 16.74
N ASP A 594 25.23 5.09 16.01
CA ASP A 594 25.33 6.25 15.10
C ASP A 594 25.53 7.57 15.88
N ALA A 595 25.32 7.60 17.20
CA ALA A 595 25.69 8.72 18.08
C ALA A 595 27.04 8.53 18.76
N PHE A 596 27.86 7.56 18.32
CA PHE A 596 29.08 7.18 19.02
C PHE A 596 30.16 6.67 18.04
N ASP A 597 30.12 7.09 16.79
CA ASP A 597 30.97 6.57 15.71
C ASP A 597 31.98 7.59 15.18
N ASN A 598 32.04 8.80 15.72
CA ASN A 598 32.85 9.93 15.27
C ASN A 598 32.48 10.44 13.85
N SER A 599 31.28 10.15 13.38
CA SER A 599 30.82 10.64 12.09
C SER A 599 29.97 11.91 12.26
N PRO A 600 30.27 12.98 11.56
CA PRO A 600 29.47 14.20 11.69
C PRO A 600 28.12 14.12 10.98
N VAL A 601 27.85 13.07 10.21
CA VAL A 601 26.65 12.93 9.37
C VAL A 601 25.70 11.86 9.87
N THR A 602 26.14 10.98 10.76
CA THR A 602 25.31 9.98 11.43
C THR A 602 24.67 10.57 12.67
N PHE A 603 23.60 9.97 13.11
CA PHE A 603 22.89 10.39 14.32
C PHE A 603 22.00 9.27 14.86
N TRP A 604 21.81 9.26 16.16
CA TRP A 604 20.72 8.56 16.79
C TRP A 604 19.50 9.47 16.92
N ARG A 605 18.28 8.89 16.80
CA ARG A 605 17.01 9.55 17.08
C ARG A 605 16.12 8.69 17.94
N SER A 606 15.30 9.33 18.79
CA SER A 606 14.34 8.63 19.66
C SER A 606 13.26 7.87 18.86
N GLY A 607 12.99 8.25 17.61
CA GLY A 607 11.99 7.61 16.77
C GLY A 607 10.55 7.85 17.18
N GLU A 608 10.34 8.74 18.16
CA GLU A 608 9.05 9.23 18.62
C GLU A 608 9.20 10.56 19.35
N ALA A 609 8.08 11.27 19.58
CA ALA A 609 8.04 12.54 20.31
C ALA A 609 8.53 12.39 21.75
N ILE A 610 9.24 13.41 22.24
CA ILE A 610 9.89 13.37 23.56
C ILE A 610 8.90 13.23 24.71
N HIS A 611 9.27 12.39 25.66
CA HIS A 611 8.56 12.23 26.95
C HIS A 611 9.55 11.83 28.07
N PRO A 612 9.20 12.04 29.34
CA PRO A 612 9.99 11.56 30.48
C PRO A 612 10.15 10.05 30.44
N GLY A 613 11.34 9.57 30.83
CA GLY A 613 11.69 8.15 30.79
C GLY A 613 12.51 7.73 29.57
N MET A 614 12.65 8.59 28.56
CA MET A 614 13.64 8.40 27.51
C MET A 614 15.04 8.60 28.05
N PHE A 615 15.99 7.76 27.59
CA PHE A 615 17.41 7.89 28.00
C PHE A 615 18.37 7.37 26.94
N VAL A 616 19.61 7.86 27.05
CA VAL A 616 20.79 7.28 26.41
C VAL A 616 21.79 6.94 27.52
N GLN A 617 22.33 5.72 27.50
CA GLN A 617 23.23 5.21 28.53
C GLN A 617 24.50 4.59 27.92
N VAL A 618 25.61 4.83 28.58
CA VAL A 618 26.90 4.19 28.32
C VAL A 618 27.34 3.45 29.56
N ASP A 619 27.44 2.11 29.52
CA ASP A 619 28.07 1.26 30.51
C ASP A 619 29.52 1.02 30.08
N PHE A 620 30.49 1.37 30.94
CA PHE A 620 31.92 1.28 30.65
C PHE A 620 32.49 -0.13 30.75
N GLY A 621 31.72 -1.13 31.19
CA GLY A 621 32.20 -2.47 31.45
C GLY A 621 33.14 -2.56 32.66
N GLY A 622 33.40 -1.44 33.35
CA GLY A 622 34.24 -1.30 34.53
C GLY A 622 34.27 0.15 35.01
N MET A 623 34.97 0.41 36.12
CA MET A 623 35.05 1.78 36.65
C MET A 623 35.95 2.68 35.81
N ARG A 624 35.43 3.84 35.43
CA ARG A 624 36.17 4.91 34.68
C ARG A 624 36.04 6.23 35.40
N GLN A 625 37.12 7.03 35.36
CA GLN A 625 37.05 8.44 35.82
C GLN A 625 36.45 9.31 34.74
N ALA A 626 35.49 10.14 35.08
CA ALA A 626 34.90 11.13 34.17
C ALA A 626 34.50 12.40 34.94
N ASP A 627 34.52 13.55 34.27
CA ASP A 627 34.13 14.85 34.80
C ASP A 627 33.31 15.67 33.81
N GLN A 628 33.14 15.19 32.57
CA GLN A 628 32.35 15.91 31.57
C GLN A 628 31.75 14.95 30.54
N VAL A 629 30.53 15.27 30.12
CA VAL A 629 29.83 14.64 28.99
C VAL A 629 29.38 15.72 28.01
N VAL A 630 29.61 15.52 26.74
CA VAL A 630 29.20 16.44 25.66
C VAL A 630 28.34 15.69 24.67
N LEU A 631 27.17 16.27 24.35
CA LEU A 631 26.33 15.85 23.22
C LEU A 631 26.49 16.88 22.11
N GLU A 632 26.74 16.41 20.90
CA GLU A 632 26.69 17.23 19.69
C GLU A 632 25.39 16.92 18.94
N GLY A 633 24.68 17.92 18.48
CA GLY A 633 23.39 17.76 17.81
C GLY A 633 22.89 19.05 17.18
N PRO A 634 21.71 19.00 16.53
CA PRO A 634 21.07 20.20 15.99
C PRO A 634 20.68 21.19 17.09
N THR A 635 20.72 22.49 16.76
CA THR A 635 20.34 23.57 17.68
C THR A 635 18.85 23.85 17.76
N ASP A 636 18.05 23.24 16.90
CA ASP A 636 16.59 23.45 16.77
C ASP A 636 15.73 22.57 17.69
N GLN A 637 16.36 21.82 18.59
CA GLN A 637 15.69 20.95 19.56
C GLN A 637 15.26 21.73 20.82
N TYR A 638 14.37 22.69 20.68
CA TYR A 638 14.02 23.65 21.76
C TYR A 638 13.24 23.02 22.93
N GLY A 639 12.50 21.93 22.69
CA GLY A 639 11.71 21.23 23.71
C GLY A 639 12.51 20.29 24.62
N ILE A 640 13.76 19.98 24.27
CA ILE A 640 14.57 18.99 24.98
C ILE A 640 15.05 19.54 26.33
N ARG A 641 14.88 18.73 27.39
CA ARG A 641 15.36 19.01 28.75
C ARG A 641 16.06 17.76 29.28
N LEU A 642 17.35 17.87 29.50
CA LEU A 642 18.20 16.73 29.85
C LEU A 642 18.79 16.88 31.24
N GLU A 643 18.91 15.75 31.95
CA GLU A 643 19.70 15.59 33.18
C GLU A 643 20.70 14.46 33.00
N LEU A 644 21.82 14.52 33.74
CA LEU A 644 22.87 13.52 33.72
C LEU A 644 22.91 12.76 35.05
N GLU A 645 22.92 11.45 34.99
CA GLU A 645 23.15 10.54 36.11
C GLU A 645 24.41 9.68 35.91
N GLY A 646 25.02 9.23 36.98
CA GLY A 646 26.13 8.30 36.99
C GLY A 646 25.94 7.19 37.97
N GLU A 647 26.38 5.96 37.65
CA GLU A 647 26.41 4.80 38.52
C GLU A 647 27.77 4.70 39.15
N THR A 648 27.81 4.60 40.49
CA THR A 648 29.06 4.62 41.30
C THR A 648 29.63 3.22 41.61
N GLY A 649 29.05 2.15 40.99
CA GLY A 649 29.58 0.79 41.10
C GLY A 649 28.88 -0.12 42.11
N ASP A 650 27.97 0.43 42.90
CA ASP A 650 27.10 -0.25 43.85
C ASP A 650 25.65 -0.46 43.32
N GLY A 651 25.44 -0.16 42.07
CA GLY A 651 24.11 -0.15 41.44
C GLY A 651 23.29 1.11 41.70
N MET A 652 23.84 2.06 42.45
CA MET A 652 23.15 3.31 42.77
C MET A 652 23.42 4.38 41.72
N TRP A 653 22.34 4.95 41.20
CA TRP A 653 22.40 6.08 40.30
C TRP A 653 22.33 7.39 41.07
N GLN A 654 23.26 8.29 40.79
CA GLN A 654 23.34 9.60 41.41
C GLN A 654 23.27 10.68 40.32
N ARG A 655 22.49 11.73 40.56
CA ARG A 655 22.46 12.89 39.69
C ARG A 655 23.81 13.61 39.72
N LEU A 656 24.42 13.78 38.55
CA LEU A 656 25.69 14.46 38.34
C LEU A 656 25.48 15.93 37.93
N ALA A 657 24.46 16.18 37.09
CA ALA A 657 24.09 17.53 36.66
C ALA A 657 22.61 17.58 36.23
N ASP A 658 21.93 18.67 36.56
CA ASP A 658 20.47 18.88 36.30
C ASP A 658 20.19 19.47 34.92
N ARG A 659 21.17 20.07 34.28
CA ARG A 659 21.06 20.66 32.94
C ARG A 659 22.42 20.80 32.27
N PRO A 660 22.48 20.70 30.94
CA PRO A 660 23.71 21.02 30.23
C PRO A 660 23.91 22.54 30.06
N MET A 661 25.15 22.93 29.86
CA MET A 661 25.51 24.25 29.28
C MET A 661 25.37 24.13 27.77
N VAL A 662 24.66 25.09 27.15
CA VAL A 662 24.46 25.14 25.70
C VAL A 662 25.52 26.04 25.08
N SER A 663 26.15 25.61 24.01
CA SER A 663 27.11 26.39 23.23
C SER A 663 27.04 25.98 21.75
N ASP A 664 27.54 26.84 20.88
CA ASP A 664 27.69 26.51 19.47
C ASP A 664 28.77 25.44 19.25
N GLY A 665 28.54 24.56 18.33
CA GLY A 665 29.50 23.57 17.85
C GLY A 665 30.49 24.18 16.85
N ALA A 666 31.62 23.55 16.67
CA ALA A 666 32.53 23.92 15.58
C ALA A 666 31.92 23.48 14.23
N PRO A 667 32.04 24.30 13.16
CA PRO A 667 31.57 23.89 11.85
C PRO A 667 32.43 22.70 11.34
N TYR A 668 31.77 21.67 10.85
CA TYR A 668 32.43 20.53 10.23
C TYR A 668 32.83 20.86 8.80
N LEU A 669 34.09 20.57 8.47
CA LEU A 669 34.59 20.62 7.10
C LEU A 669 34.37 19.27 6.41
N GLY A 670 34.09 19.28 5.12
CA GLY A 670 33.95 18.03 4.34
C GLY A 670 32.62 17.29 4.53
N PHE A 671 31.58 17.94 5.06
CA PHE A 671 30.27 17.34 5.35
C PHE A 671 29.66 16.62 4.14
N ARG A 672 29.77 17.21 2.94
CA ARG A 672 29.26 16.60 1.69
C ARG A 672 29.92 15.27 1.38
N ARG A 673 31.27 15.24 1.50
CA ARG A 673 32.05 14.02 1.26
C ARG A 673 31.67 12.92 2.26
N ALA A 674 31.62 13.27 3.52
CA ALA A 674 31.24 12.33 4.59
C ALA A 674 29.83 11.78 4.37
N ALA A 675 28.87 12.60 3.93
CA ALA A 675 27.52 12.15 3.62
C ALA A 675 27.49 11.17 2.43
N ALA A 676 28.23 11.46 1.35
CA ALA A 676 28.30 10.55 0.20
C ALA A 676 28.94 9.20 0.57
N GLU A 677 30.00 9.21 1.37
CA GLU A 677 30.66 8.00 1.87
C GLU A 677 29.77 7.21 2.82
N GLU A 678 28.98 7.89 3.68
CA GLU A 678 28.01 7.24 4.55
C GLU A 678 26.87 6.58 3.75
N MET A 679 26.32 7.28 2.77
CA MET A 679 25.31 6.68 1.89
C MET A 679 25.86 5.45 1.17
N LYS A 680 27.13 5.50 0.74
CA LYS A 680 27.80 4.33 0.15
C LYS A 680 27.96 3.19 1.14
N ARG A 681 28.34 3.45 2.40
CA ARG A 681 28.43 2.45 3.46
C ARG A 681 27.08 1.78 3.75
N ARG A 682 25.96 2.53 3.59
CA ARG A 682 24.58 2.00 3.70
C ARG A 682 24.13 1.21 2.47
N GLY A 683 25.04 0.95 1.51
CA GLY A 683 24.77 0.12 0.33
C GLY A 683 24.06 0.85 -0.79
N ILE A 684 24.09 2.18 -0.81
CA ILE A 684 23.57 3.01 -1.91
C ILE A 684 24.71 3.22 -2.91
N ASP A 685 24.49 2.87 -4.18
CA ASP A 685 25.50 3.00 -5.23
C ASP A 685 25.34 4.31 -6.02
N TYR A 686 24.08 4.76 -6.18
CA TYR A 686 23.74 5.92 -6.99
C TYR A 686 22.66 6.76 -6.31
N ILE A 687 22.70 8.07 -6.61
CA ILE A 687 21.63 9.03 -6.26
C ILE A 687 21.02 9.54 -7.56
N LEU A 688 19.69 9.47 -7.66
CA LEU A 688 18.92 10.11 -8.71
C LEU A 688 18.32 11.40 -8.15
N SER A 689 18.80 12.56 -8.63
CA SER A 689 18.31 13.87 -8.20
C SER A 689 17.58 14.58 -9.34
N PHE A 690 16.40 15.13 -9.03
CA PHE A 690 15.57 15.87 -9.98
C PHE A 690 15.83 17.39 -9.86
N GLN A 691 15.73 18.11 -10.99
CA GLN A 691 16.06 19.54 -11.06
C GLN A 691 15.17 20.44 -10.18
N ASP A 692 13.97 20.03 -9.86
CA ASP A 692 13.01 20.73 -9.01
C ASP A 692 13.19 20.47 -7.50
N GLU A 693 14.16 19.63 -7.12
CA GLU A 693 14.53 19.38 -5.73
C GLU A 693 15.46 20.49 -5.21
N ALA A 694 15.24 20.94 -3.96
CA ALA A 694 15.99 22.04 -3.36
C ALA A 694 17.52 21.82 -3.30
N TRP A 695 17.95 20.58 -3.19
CA TRP A 695 19.37 20.16 -3.12
C TRP A 695 20.03 19.91 -4.48
N SER A 696 19.25 19.86 -5.55
CA SER A 696 19.75 19.49 -6.88
C SER A 696 20.84 20.42 -7.39
N GLU A 697 20.73 21.71 -7.07
CA GLU A 697 21.71 22.72 -7.45
C GLU A 697 23.03 22.55 -6.67
N ASP A 698 22.97 22.20 -5.38
CA ASP A 698 24.17 21.99 -4.57
C ASP A 698 24.99 20.80 -5.08
N ILE A 699 24.37 19.62 -5.28
CA ILE A 699 25.10 18.45 -5.78
C ILE A 699 25.62 18.67 -7.20
N ARG A 700 24.92 19.45 -8.02
CA ARG A 700 25.37 19.79 -9.39
C ARG A 700 26.59 20.68 -9.40
N ARG A 701 26.64 21.71 -8.53
CA ARG A 701 27.75 22.69 -8.46
C ARG A 701 28.96 22.16 -7.71
N ASN A 702 28.71 21.39 -6.66
CA ASN A 702 29.74 20.98 -5.69
C ASN A 702 30.13 19.50 -5.84
N ARG A 703 30.06 18.93 -7.07
CA ARG A 703 30.33 17.50 -7.32
C ARG A 703 31.65 17.01 -6.73
N ASP A 704 32.70 17.83 -6.84
CA ASP A 704 34.04 17.50 -6.33
C ASP A 704 34.06 17.44 -4.79
N LEU A 705 33.32 18.34 -4.12
CA LEU A 705 33.16 18.32 -2.66
C LEU A 705 32.34 17.11 -2.19
N TRP A 706 31.33 16.67 -2.96
CA TRP A 706 30.62 15.44 -2.73
C TRP A 706 31.44 14.20 -3.08
N GLY A 707 32.40 14.33 -3.99
CA GLY A 707 33.14 13.21 -4.55
C GLY A 707 32.31 12.29 -5.43
N VAL A 708 31.25 12.83 -6.06
CA VAL A 708 30.33 12.07 -6.90
C VAL A 708 30.61 12.29 -8.38
N THR A 709 30.29 11.30 -9.21
CA THR A 709 30.40 11.35 -10.65
C THR A 709 29.04 11.34 -11.32
N ALA A 710 28.71 12.35 -12.12
CA ALA A 710 27.48 12.32 -12.93
C ALA A 710 27.66 11.31 -14.07
N VAL A 711 26.77 10.30 -14.12
CA VAL A 711 26.80 9.23 -15.13
C VAL A 711 25.82 9.44 -16.27
N GLY A 712 24.87 10.36 -16.11
CA GLY A 712 23.91 10.73 -17.15
C GLY A 712 22.77 11.57 -16.63
N ALA A 713 21.98 12.12 -17.57
CA ALA A 713 20.78 12.89 -17.27
C ALA A 713 19.66 12.55 -18.25
N ALA A 714 18.41 12.46 -17.76
CA ALA A 714 17.21 12.25 -18.57
C ALA A 714 15.97 12.64 -17.77
N GLY A 715 14.93 13.16 -18.46
CA GLY A 715 13.63 13.45 -17.84
C GLY A 715 13.69 14.45 -16.69
N GLY A 716 14.59 15.42 -16.72
CA GLY A 716 14.78 16.38 -15.62
C GLY A 716 15.53 15.82 -14.41
N ALA A 717 16.04 14.57 -14.50
CA ALA A 717 16.86 13.95 -13.46
C ALA A 717 18.31 13.81 -13.89
N THR A 718 19.22 13.85 -12.93
CA THR A 718 20.65 13.51 -13.10
C THR A 718 20.98 12.34 -12.16
N LEU A 719 21.66 11.34 -12.70
CA LEU A 719 22.12 10.17 -11.97
C LEU A 719 23.59 10.36 -11.58
N TYR A 720 23.87 10.31 -10.28
CA TYR A 720 25.20 10.43 -9.71
C TYR A 720 25.64 9.09 -9.13
N ARG A 721 26.88 8.68 -9.45
CA ARG A 721 27.52 7.54 -8.79
C ARG A 721 28.21 8.03 -7.53
N LEU A 722 28.01 7.35 -6.41
CA LEU A 722 28.70 7.59 -5.15
C LEU A 722 30.16 7.08 -5.19
N PRO A 723 31.03 7.61 -4.31
CA PRO A 723 32.48 7.29 -4.33
C PRO A 723 32.79 5.81 -4.13
#